data_9b8fa5e2609d6882323f95c6def43c80
#
_entry.id   9b8fa5e2609d6882323f95c6def43c80
#
_cell.length_a   1.000
_cell.length_b   1.000
_cell.length_c   1.000
_cell.angle_alpha   90.00
_cell.angle_beta   90.00
_cell.angle_gamma   90.00
#
_symmetry.space_group_name_H-M   'P 1'
#
loop_
_entity.id
_entity.type
_entity.pdbx_description
1 polymer ?
#
loop_
_entity_poly.entity_id
_entity_poly.type
_entity_poly.pdbx_seq_one_letter_code
_entity_poly.pdbx_strand_id
1 'polypeptide(L)'
;MSIRYLLSLALFAAGGAFSAWAQTSDITASANVNNPERVYTISNCNGLTMTPYTSPTQKSENAGKFAFYATSTEGQYLIYNVDSKVWVSYDQAYSYSNGPSKAKLISDKASAQPWKANKTTAQNGSAAYEFQPITSTGKADKYMNWHGGVDFNPLDNKTITVGLWQDNGKQDNGSAWVLQEIVSNTYTVSGASVTINGKTYNDGETITVSGSLLPSDVTAPKKEGKFTIVQIDPETKTITVAYYDLPTLKDSEPYTNAWLYPIQQDKVGDASAWQENNVYTLGNNVLQASFLNTEKAIYFLGSKAMNLVAGTEPFYVNFGSGVSVAASQMTLGKVELVDLAAEPNAIRGAKHYAGKALQANYTYSYNGQQISIVWRAVLRSGSHYLRTEMELTGVDDVDMFSIIPMSYKVDTKAAGSKPSAIGNTRGQVVLNDKIFAGLETPTAFNTVEDVANTDYSVIQGMWSRHTTLKKGDTWKVSAVVGLIAQDGKQSSKNIRETQKRRSFLAYSERERAVPWRANPCYISWYELNIDRNNAAPGREYTNMTADGVLDVLAHWKSSLWDRYNVAPKNFVIDDGWDNYGTWTFHSGFPREMRDIASQAADMGASVGAWLGPVGGYGQSGEYRRNYWKNNGGMQLSNPKYYDTFLAAATNLVKNQHDENGKGSFGFFKFDGISAQGTAVGPDPGDTGNENAEGIILMEQYIRDNLKEDIFFNTTVGTWASPFWYKITDATWRQDADWNKIGTNPNDREAWITYRDMQVYNIYVTDSPLCPINTLMTHGFILTERGDVSKNMNYENALNELRCAFACGSGMVELYNDYKLMDNINNGKLWSDLADLIKWQKDNADVLMDAHWVGGNPWNGYSHEIYGWAAWNSKKSTLTLRNGDTKAKSITLTLREALEIPANISGKIVLTKPFDDQAALEGLTEGEAIDIDQQLTLTLPANSVFMFGGVDADPSSAIHGVVNNKNEKNARRHNSLRPERSQSHKQARRARK
;
A
#
# COMPACT_ATOMS: atom_id res chain seq x y z
N MET A 1 6.85 -0.51 -30.56
CA MET A 1 6.11 -0.41 -29.28
C MET A 1 6.40 0.94 -28.71
N SER A 2 5.58 1.89 -29.00
CA SER A 2 6.19 3.14 -28.93
C SER A 2 5.23 4.28 -28.78
N ILE A 3 4.92 4.97 -29.65
CA ILE A 3 4.22 6.26 -29.69
C ILE A 3 2.83 6.29 -29.01
N ARG A 4 2.16 5.15 -28.84
CA ARG A 4 0.83 5.10 -28.15
C ARG A 4 0.89 5.19 -26.63
N TYR A 5 2.00 4.78 -25.99
CA TYR A 5 2.18 4.95 -24.53
C TYR A 5 2.56 6.38 -24.15
N LEU A 6 3.28 7.08 -25.01
CA LEU A 6 3.58 8.50 -24.82
C LEU A 6 2.35 9.39 -25.03
N LEU A 7 1.41 8.97 -25.88
CA LEU A 7 0.15 9.69 -26.05
C LEU A 7 -0.83 9.47 -24.89
N SER A 8 -0.84 8.30 -24.24
CA SER A 8 -1.70 8.08 -23.08
C SER A 8 -1.22 8.86 -21.85
N LEU A 9 0.09 9.07 -21.69
CA LEU A 9 0.62 9.95 -20.63
C LEU A 9 0.44 11.45 -20.97
N ALA A 10 0.56 11.82 -22.24
CA ALA A 10 0.28 13.20 -22.67
C ALA A 10 -1.21 13.57 -22.54
N LEU A 11 -2.12 12.59 -22.59
CA LEU A 11 -3.56 12.83 -22.40
C LEU A 11 -3.97 12.94 -20.91
N PHE A 12 -3.23 12.33 -19.98
CA PHE A 12 -3.36 12.69 -18.57
C PHE A 12 -2.99 14.16 -18.34
N ALA A 13 -2.10 14.70 -19.15
CA ALA A 13 -1.65 16.07 -19.12
C ALA A 13 -2.61 17.09 -19.78
N ALA A 14 -3.55 16.70 -20.57
CA ALA A 14 -4.46 17.63 -21.26
C ALA A 14 -5.81 17.86 -20.56
N GLY A 15 -6.05 17.18 -19.45
CA GLY A 15 -7.31 17.22 -18.70
C GLY A 15 -7.38 18.17 -17.51
N GLY A 16 -6.50 19.16 -17.43
CA GLY A 16 -6.45 20.11 -16.35
C GLY A 16 -7.46 21.25 -16.43
N ALA A 17 -8.71 20.93 -16.55
CA ALA A 17 -9.80 21.62 -15.88
C ALA A 17 -10.40 20.53 -14.99
N PHE A 18 -10.59 20.78 -13.71
CA PHE A 18 -11.62 20.07 -12.97
C PHE A 18 -12.78 19.97 -13.94
N SER A 19 -12.91 18.81 -14.55
CA SER A 19 -13.95 18.56 -15.52
C SER A 19 -15.22 18.96 -14.86
N ALA A 20 -16.03 19.72 -15.53
CA ALA A 20 -17.32 20.14 -15.04
C ALA A 20 -17.90 18.96 -14.25
N TRP A 21 -17.98 19.12 -12.94
CA TRP A 21 -18.73 18.23 -12.07
C TRP A 21 -20.07 18.03 -12.77
N ALA A 22 -20.56 16.81 -12.76
CA ALA A 22 -21.80 16.48 -13.42
C ALA A 22 -22.81 17.61 -13.15
N GLN A 23 -23.39 18.14 -14.22
CA GLN A 23 -24.27 19.30 -14.09
C GLN A 23 -25.30 19.01 -12.99
N THR A 24 -25.36 19.85 -11.97
CA THR A 24 -26.27 19.59 -10.85
C THR A 24 -27.70 19.39 -11.36
N SER A 25 -28.35 18.29 -10.96
CA SER A 25 -29.72 17.98 -11.33
C SER A 25 -30.67 19.06 -10.73
N ASP A 26 -31.71 19.40 -11.46
CA ASP A 26 -32.73 20.27 -10.93
C ASP A 26 -33.58 19.57 -9.86
N ILE A 27 -33.92 20.29 -8.80
CA ILE A 27 -34.76 19.74 -7.74
C ILE A 27 -36.20 19.58 -8.28
N THR A 28 -36.62 18.31 -8.35
CA THR A 28 -38.03 17.95 -8.56
C THR A 28 -38.57 17.39 -7.27
N ALA A 29 -39.62 18.03 -6.72
CA ALA A 29 -40.19 17.62 -5.46
C ALA A 29 -40.95 16.29 -5.59
N SER A 30 -40.79 15.41 -4.61
CA SER A 30 -41.57 14.19 -4.43
C SER A 30 -42.86 14.49 -3.64
N ALA A 31 -43.92 13.72 -3.90
CA ALA A 31 -45.18 13.84 -3.17
C ALA A 31 -45.34 12.79 -2.06
N ASN A 32 -44.85 11.58 -2.31
CA ASN A 32 -45.03 10.42 -1.43
C ASN A 32 -43.75 10.15 -0.59
N VAL A 33 -43.83 10.28 0.73
CA VAL A 33 -42.71 10.06 1.65
C VAL A 33 -42.31 8.56 1.74
N ASN A 34 -43.26 7.67 1.64
CA ASN A 34 -43.00 6.22 1.74
C ASN A 34 -42.40 5.62 0.47
N ASN A 35 -42.58 6.30 -0.67
CA ASN A 35 -42.01 5.92 -1.96
C ASN A 35 -41.75 7.20 -2.77
N PRO A 36 -40.64 7.88 -2.51
CA PRO A 36 -40.32 9.11 -3.21
C PRO A 36 -40.16 8.91 -4.72
N GLU A 37 -40.79 9.72 -5.54
CA GLU A 37 -40.73 9.62 -7.00
C GLU A 37 -39.39 10.10 -7.55
N ARG A 38 -38.67 10.95 -6.81
CA ARG A 38 -37.37 11.49 -7.16
C ARG A 38 -36.43 11.42 -5.97
N VAL A 39 -35.29 10.87 -6.18
CA VAL A 39 -34.25 10.65 -5.16
C VAL A 39 -32.91 11.16 -5.68
N TYR A 40 -32.11 11.76 -4.80
CA TYR A 40 -30.86 12.40 -5.14
C TYR A 40 -29.74 11.93 -4.20
N THR A 41 -28.51 11.88 -4.69
CA THR A 41 -27.33 12.04 -3.85
C THR A 41 -27.00 13.52 -3.73
N ILE A 42 -26.41 13.92 -2.60
CA ILE A 42 -26.00 15.30 -2.31
C ILE A 42 -24.51 15.30 -2.03
N SER A 43 -23.72 15.94 -2.88
CA SER A 43 -22.27 16.07 -2.71
C SER A 43 -21.88 17.54 -2.64
N ASN A 44 -20.92 17.91 -1.79
CA ASN A 44 -20.40 19.27 -1.81
C ASN A 44 -19.35 19.44 -2.93
N CYS A 45 -18.99 20.69 -3.23
CA CYS A 45 -18.00 20.98 -4.27
C CYS A 45 -16.54 20.74 -3.85
N ASN A 46 -16.30 20.19 -2.64
CA ASN A 46 -15.02 19.61 -2.22
C ASN A 46 -14.95 18.09 -2.49
N GLY A 47 -15.94 17.48 -3.16
CA GLY A 47 -15.94 16.08 -3.54
C GLY A 47 -16.48 15.10 -2.49
N LEU A 48 -17.12 15.60 -1.43
CA LEU A 48 -17.64 14.78 -0.36
C LEU A 48 -19.15 14.60 -0.49
N THR A 49 -19.62 13.35 -0.48
CA THR A 49 -21.04 13.01 -0.57
C THR A 49 -21.64 12.87 0.83
N MET A 50 -22.85 13.34 1.00
CA MET A 50 -23.58 13.28 2.25
C MET A 50 -24.06 11.85 2.53
N THR A 51 -23.72 11.30 3.72
CA THR A 51 -24.21 9.98 4.18
C THR A 51 -25.65 10.06 4.71
N PRO A 52 -26.29 8.91 5.01
CA PRO A 52 -27.58 8.89 5.71
C PRO A 52 -27.60 9.60 7.07
N TYR A 53 -26.44 9.90 7.64
CA TYR A 53 -26.31 10.63 8.92
C TYR A 53 -25.85 12.08 8.75
N THR A 54 -25.92 12.61 7.53
CA THR A 54 -25.45 13.96 7.19
C THR A 54 -23.99 14.23 7.56
N SER A 55 -23.17 13.20 7.54
CA SER A 55 -21.71 13.31 7.56
C SER A 55 -21.17 13.20 6.14
N PRO A 56 -20.06 13.85 5.81
CA PRO A 56 -19.48 13.70 4.48
C PRO A 56 -18.76 12.36 4.36
N THR A 57 -18.77 11.78 3.17
CA THR A 57 -18.03 10.56 2.83
C THR A 57 -17.46 10.63 1.43
N GLN A 58 -16.30 10.04 1.23
CA GLN A 58 -15.77 9.73 -0.09
C GLN A 58 -16.22 8.35 -0.59
N LYS A 59 -16.86 7.57 0.28
CA LYS A 59 -17.32 6.23 -0.04
C LYS A 59 -18.71 6.30 -0.67
N SER A 60 -18.83 5.85 -1.92
CA SER A 60 -20.12 5.87 -2.64
C SER A 60 -21.15 4.95 -2.00
N GLU A 61 -20.72 3.83 -1.44
CA GLU A 61 -21.58 2.87 -0.74
C GLU A 61 -22.19 3.47 0.53
N ASN A 62 -21.61 4.54 1.06
CA ASN A 62 -22.10 5.28 2.22
C ASN A 62 -22.90 6.52 1.82
N ALA A 63 -23.07 6.78 0.53
CA ALA A 63 -23.84 7.92 0.05
C ALA A 63 -25.33 7.80 0.46
N GLY A 64 -25.84 8.82 1.15
CA GLY A 64 -27.25 8.89 1.52
C GLY A 64 -28.14 9.20 0.31
N LYS A 65 -29.34 8.68 0.33
CA LYS A 65 -30.40 8.97 -0.63
C LYS A 65 -31.37 10.01 -0.05
N PHE A 66 -31.57 11.09 -0.78
CA PHE A 66 -32.36 12.22 -0.31
C PHE A 66 -33.51 12.55 -1.27
N ALA A 67 -34.68 12.88 -0.72
CA ALA A 67 -35.80 13.36 -1.47
C ALA A 67 -36.22 14.76 -0.99
N PHE A 68 -36.66 15.59 -1.89
CA PHE A 68 -37.09 16.95 -1.61
C PHE A 68 -38.61 17.05 -1.66
N TYR A 69 -39.23 17.70 -0.66
CA TYR A 69 -40.64 17.90 -0.56
C TYR A 69 -40.94 19.40 -0.53
N ALA A 70 -41.65 19.90 -1.55
CA ALA A 70 -41.99 21.30 -1.64
C ALA A 70 -42.86 21.76 -0.47
N THR A 71 -42.64 22.96 0.01
CA THR A 71 -43.53 23.65 0.93
C THR A 71 -44.58 24.50 0.15
N SER A 72 -45.44 25.24 0.85
CA SER A 72 -46.33 26.20 0.19
C SER A 72 -45.62 27.43 -0.40
N THR A 73 -44.34 27.61 -0.11
CA THR A 73 -43.51 28.72 -0.60
C THR A 73 -42.53 28.19 -1.66
N GLU A 74 -42.55 28.83 -2.83
CA GLU A 74 -41.65 28.46 -3.95
C GLU A 74 -40.18 28.55 -3.55
N GLY A 75 -39.40 27.56 -4.01
CA GLY A 75 -37.95 27.43 -3.73
C GLY A 75 -37.62 26.97 -2.30
N GLN A 76 -38.63 26.56 -1.52
CA GLN A 76 -38.44 26.01 -0.18
C GLN A 76 -38.80 24.53 -0.13
N TYR A 77 -37.91 23.72 0.46
CA TYR A 77 -38.06 22.27 0.52
C TYR A 77 -37.73 21.72 1.91
N LEU A 78 -38.52 20.72 2.30
CA LEU A 78 -38.08 19.76 3.35
C LEU A 78 -37.20 18.72 2.70
N ILE A 79 -36.06 18.41 3.30
CA ILE A 79 -35.08 17.40 2.82
C ILE A 79 -35.28 16.14 3.64
N TYR A 80 -35.63 15.03 3.00
CA TYR A 80 -35.85 13.74 3.62
C TYR A 80 -34.75 12.80 3.27
N ASN A 81 -34.12 12.21 4.25
CA ASN A 81 -33.19 11.11 4.06
C ASN A 81 -33.97 9.80 3.96
N VAL A 82 -33.93 9.18 2.79
CA VAL A 82 -34.71 7.98 2.45
C VAL A 82 -34.18 6.75 3.19
N ASP A 83 -32.87 6.64 3.40
CA ASP A 83 -32.23 5.49 4.01
C ASP A 83 -32.46 5.45 5.53
N SER A 84 -32.22 6.56 6.21
CA SER A 84 -32.36 6.69 7.67
C SER A 84 -33.80 7.05 8.11
N LYS A 85 -34.68 7.36 7.16
CA LYS A 85 -36.10 7.74 7.39
C LYS A 85 -36.28 8.96 8.30
N VAL A 86 -35.41 9.95 8.15
CA VAL A 86 -35.40 11.17 8.95
C VAL A 86 -35.35 12.41 8.05
N TRP A 87 -35.73 13.55 8.60
CA TRP A 87 -35.68 14.83 7.92
C TRP A 87 -34.40 15.58 8.31
N VAL A 88 -33.73 16.11 7.34
CA VAL A 88 -32.57 17.00 7.55
C VAL A 88 -33.09 18.40 7.88
N SER A 89 -32.85 18.84 9.09
CA SER A 89 -33.39 20.05 9.66
C SER A 89 -32.29 20.90 10.36
N TYR A 90 -32.70 21.97 11.02
CA TYR A 90 -31.82 22.85 11.79
C TYR A 90 -32.57 23.43 12.98
N ASP A 91 -31.87 24.10 13.93
CA ASP A 91 -32.45 24.77 15.07
C ASP A 91 -32.77 26.24 14.73
N GLN A 92 -34.02 26.64 14.92
CA GLN A 92 -34.43 28.04 14.71
C GLN A 92 -33.85 29.02 15.75
N ALA A 93 -33.45 28.53 16.93
CA ALA A 93 -32.91 29.33 18.03
C ALA A 93 -31.39 29.58 17.94
N TYR A 94 -30.81 29.43 16.80
CA TYR A 94 -29.35 29.47 16.65
C TYR A 94 -28.72 30.82 16.97
N SER A 95 -27.70 30.83 17.85
CA SER A 95 -26.82 31.95 18.15
C SER A 95 -25.38 31.63 17.83
N TYR A 96 -24.69 32.52 17.10
CA TYR A 96 -23.32 32.32 16.58
C TYR A 96 -22.21 32.29 17.64
N SER A 97 -22.51 32.63 18.90
CA SER A 97 -21.45 32.83 19.93
C SER A 97 -20.73 31.56 20.42
N ASN A 98 -21.20 30.37 20.07
CA ASN A 98 -20.68 29.10 20.63
C ASN A 98 -20.23 28.05 19.60
N GLY A 99 -19.85 28.46 18.42
CA GLY A 99 -19.36 27.54 17.36
C GLY A 99 -20.45 27.16 16.34
N PRO A 100 -20.07 26.38 15.30
CA PRO A 100 -21.02 26.03 14.24
C PRO A 100 -22.13 25.11 14.75
N SER A 101 -23.40 25.42 14.47
CA SER A 101 -24.47 24.47 14.76
C SER A 101 -24.51 23.38 13.73
N LYS A 102 -24.73 22.16 14.19
CA LYS A 102 -24.91 20.98 13.36
C LYS A 102 -26.33 20.92 12.80
N ALA A 103 -26.50 20.30 11.62
CA ALA A 103 -27.82 19.97 11.13
C ALA A 103 -28.48 18.99 12.12
N LYS A 104 -29.81 19.04 12.20
CA LYS A 104 -30.63 18.14 13.03
C LYS A 104 -31.29 17.08 12.17
N LEU A 105 -31.27 15.83 12.64
CA LEU A 105 -32.06 14.75 12.05
C LEU A 105 -33.32 14.55 12.87
N ILE A 106 -34.48 14.74 12.25
CA ILE A 106 -35.80 14.75 12.92
C ILE A 106 -36.68 13.67 12.30
N SER A 107 -37.30 12.84 13.11
CA SER A 107 -38.19 11.76 12.65
C SER A 107 -39.59 12.27 12.25
N ASP A 108 -40.06 13.36 12.89
CA ASP A 108 -41.39 13.93 12.63
C ASP A 108 -41.31 15.03 11.55
N LYS A 109 -42.09 14.85 10.47
CA LYS A 109 -42.18 15.78 9.36
C LYS A 109 -42.69 17.17 9.79
N ALA A 110 -43.66 17.20 10.73
CA ALA A 110 -44.27 18.45 11.15
C ALA A 110 -43.32 19.36 11.94
N SER A 111 -42.29 18.78 12.56
CA SER A 111 -41.24 19.48 13.29
C SER A 111 -40.03 19.85 12.43
N ALA A 112 -39.95 19.34 11.21
CA ALA A 112 -38.82 19.61 10.32
C ALA A 112 -38.86 21.05 9.76
N GLN A 113 -37.69 21.69 9.73
CA GLN A 113 -37.58 23.05 9.21
C GLN A 113 -37.22 23.02 7.73
N PRO A 114 -37.88 23.84 6.89
CA PRO A 114 -37.60 23.89 5.46
C PRO A 114 -36.31 24.65 5.16
N TRP A 115 -35.71 24.28 4.05
CA TRP A 115 -34.52 24.92 3.47
C TRP A 115 -34.90 25.71 2.23
N LYS A 116 -34.38 26.92 2.09
CA LYS A 116 -34.44 27.65 0.84
C LYS A 116 -33.31 27.15 -0.04
N ALA A 117 -33.62 26.61 -1.21
CA ALA A 117 -32.67 26.14 -2.19
C ALA A 117 -32.46 27.20 -3.28
N ASN A 118 -31.23 27.69 -3.42
CA ASN A 118 -30.86 28.64 -4.46
C ASN A 118 -29.80 28.01 -5.38
N LYS A 119 -30.01 28.13 -6.69
CA LYS A 119 -28.92 27.79 -7.63
C LYS A 119 -27.79 28.80 -7.49
N THR A 120 -26.56 28.30 -7.50
CA THR A 120 -25.35 29.11 -7.36
C THR A 120 -24.24 28.57 -8.26
N THR A 121 -23.16 29.32 -8.36
CA THR A 121 -21.88 28.83 -8.93
C THR A 121 -20.91 28.74 -7.76
N ALA A 122 -20.35 27.56 -7.55
CA ALA A 122 -19.39 27.32 -6.47
C ALA A 122 -18.09 28.13 -6.67
N GLN A 123 -17.29 28.25 -5.64
CA GLN A 123 -15.98 28.90 -5.69
C GLN A 123 -15.06 28.29 -6.77
N ASN A 124 -15.15 26.98 -6.98
CA ASN A 124 -14.41 26.28 -8.03
C ASN A 124 -15.03 26.39 -9.44
N GLY A 125 -16.10 27.14 -9.61
CA GLY A 125 -16.78 27.36 -10.88
C GLY A 125 -17.90 26.36 -11.22
N SER A 126 -18.15 25.33 -10.38
CA SER A 126 -19.17 24.32 -10.61
C SER A 126 -20.59 24.87 -10.39
N ALA A 127 -21.55 24.41 -11.19
CA ALA A 127 -22.98 24.66 -10.93
C ALA A 127 -23.41 23.86 -9.69
N ALA A 128 -24.08 24.50 -8.76
CA ALA A 128 -24.48 23.91 -7.49
C ALA A 128 -25.75 24.53 -6.90
N TYR A 129 -26.19 23.97 -5.79
CA TYR A 129 -27.19 24.57 -4.91
C TYR A 129 -26.52 25.03 -3.61
N GLU A 130 -27.04 26.12 -3.04
CA GLU A 130 -26.85 26.49 -1.64
C GLU A 130 -28.16 26.35 -0.90
N PHE A 131 -28.13 25.77 0.30
CA PHE A 131 -29.31 25.58 1.14
C PHE A 131 -29.23 26.52 2.34
N GLN A 132 -30.26 27.36 2.48
CA GLN A 132 -30.34 28.36 3.55
C GLN A 132 -31.45 28.01 4.52
N PRO A 133 -31.24 28.13 5.84
CA PRO A 133 -32.29 28.06 6.84
C PRO A 133 -33.28 29.23 6.66
N ILE A 134 -34.57 28.99 6.92
CA ILE A 134 -35.58 30.03 6.94
C ILE A 134 -35.82 30.43 8.39
N THR A 135 -35.32 31.60 8.77
CA THR A 135 -35.51 32.12 10.12
C THR A 135 -36.83 32.83 10.26
N SER A 136 -37.38 32.92 11.48
CA SER A 136 -38.61 33.68 11.79
C SER A 136 -38.54 35.15 11.41
N THR A 137 -37.36 35.69 11.14
CA THR A 137 -37.13 37.08 10.70
C THR A 137 -37.03 37.24 9.20
N GLY A 138 -37.12 36.15 8.43
CA GLY A 138 -36.97 36.15 6.96
C GLY A 138 -35.55 36.42 6.45
N LYS A 139 -34.56 36.58 7.33
CA LYS A 139 -33.14 36.75 6.97
C LYS A 139 -32.49 35.38 6.94
N ALA A 140 -32.02 35.00 5.76
CA ALA A 140 -31.21 33.81 5.56
C ALA A 140 -29.73 34.23 5.67
N ASP A 141 -29.15 34.12 6.85
CA ASP A 141 -27.80 34.61 7.10
C ASP A 141 -26.75 33.48 7.05
N LYS A 142 -27.16 32.25 6.76
CA LYS A 142 -26.28 31.09 6.85
C LYS A 142 -26.63 30.03 5.81
N TYR A 143 -25.64 29.18 5.54
CA TYR A 143 -25.71 28.14 4.52
C TYR A 143 -25.43 26.79 5.12
N MET A 144 -26.12 25.76 4.64
CA MET A 144 -25.73 24.39 4.89
C MET A 144 -24.30 24.20 4.41
N ASN A 145 -23.41 23.76 5.31
CA ASN A 145 -21.98 23.66 5.03
C ASN A 145 -21.42 22.39 5.61
N TRP A 146 -20.39 21.87 4.95
CA TRP A 146 -19.53 20.89 5.53
C TRP A 146 -18.39 21.59 6.29
N HIS A 147 -18.40 21.45 7.59
CA HIS A 147 -17.32 21.90 8.44
C HIS A 147 -16.21 20.84 8.49
N GLY A 148 -15.12 21.06 7.79
CA GLY A 148 -13.89 20.28 7.85
C GLY A 148 -13.15 20.51 9.17
N GLY A 149 -13.77 20.30 10.31
CA GLY A 149 -13.16 20.56 11.62
C GLY A 149 -13.18 19.35 12.53
N VAL A 150 -12.43 19.45 13.54
CA VAL A 150 -11.97 18.70 14.70
C VAL A 150 -12.71 17.40 15.11
N ASP A 151 -13.94 17.17 14.68
CA ASP A 151 -14.73 15.97 15.02
C ASP A 151 -14.99 15.07 13.81
N PHE A 152 -14.29 15.29 12.70
CA PHE A 152 -14.48 14.50 11.48
C PHE A 152 -13.70 13.20 11.56
N ASN A 153 -14.40 12.08 11.70
CA ASN A 153 -13.87 10.76 11.48
C ASN A 153 -14.48 10.21 10.19
N PRO A 154 -13.73 10.13 9.07
CA PRO A 154 -14.24 9.59 7.81
C PRO A 154 -14.67 8.11 7.90
N LEU A 155 -14.27 7.42 8.95
CA LEU A 155 -14.63 6.04 9.24
C LEU A 155 -15.90 5.93 10.11
N ASP A 156 -16.39 7.03 10.70
CA ASP A 156 -17.60 7.06 11.50
C ASP A 156 -18.78 7.63 10.70
N ASN A 157 -19.54 6.73 10.09
CA ASN A 157 -20.75 7.08 9.32
C ASN A 157 -21.89 7.69 10.16
N LYS A 158 -21.75 7.77 11.48
CA LYS A 158 -22.81 8.15 12.41
C LYS A 158 -22.68 9.57 12.94
N THR A 159 -21.50 10.19 12.79
CA THR A 159 -21.27 11.55 13.31
C THR A 159 -21.86 12.58 12.35
N ILE A 160 -22.76 13.43 12.84
CA ILE A 160 -23.34 14.54 12.08
C ILE A 160 -22.29 15.64 12.00
N THR A 161 -21.81 15.94 10.79
CA THR A 161 -20.77 16.97 10.55
C THR A 161 -21.24 18.08 9.61
N VAL A 162 -22.36 17.92 8.95
CA VAL A 162 -23.01 19.00 8.21
C VAL A 162 -23.60 20.01 9.20
N GLY A 163 -23.25 21.26 9.05
CA GLY A 163 -23.66 22.35 9.91
C GLY A 163 -24.13 23.59 9.15
N LEU A 164 -24.11 24.75 9.80
CA LEU A 164 -24.41 26.03 9.21
C LEU A 164 -23.20 26.95 9.25
N TRP A 165 -22.88 27.59 8.11
CA TRP A 165 -21.73 28.46 7.96
C TRP A 165 -22.13 29.81 7.35
N GLN A 166 -21.34 30.85 7.61
CA GLN A 166 -21.64 32.21 7.15
C GLN A 166 -21.40 32.43 5.66
N ASP A 167 -20.45 31.72 5.08
CA ASP A 167 -20.02 31.88 3.69
C ASP A 167 -20.93 31.09 2.75
N ASN A 168 -21.36 31.71 1.66
CA ASN A 168 -22.18 31.07 0.64
C ASN A 168 -21.34 30.20 -0.32
N GLY A 169 -21.99 29.48 -1.23
CA GLY A 169 -21.34 28.59 -2.16
C GLY A 169 -20.32 29.26 -3.10
N LYS A 170 -20.42 30.59 -3.33
CA LYS A 170 -19.43 31.36 -4.09
C LYS A 170 -18.17 31.67 -3.30
N GLN A 171 -18.27 31.64 -1.98
CA GLN A 171 -17.18 31.95 -1.05
C GLN A 171 -16.55 30.71 -0.49
N ASP A 172 -17.30 29.62 -0.38
CA ASP A 172 -16.87 28.35 0.19
C ASP A 172 -17.49 27.14 -0.55
N ASN A 173 -16.67 26.30 -1.14
CA ASN A 173 -17.11 25.06 -1.79
C ASN A 173 -17.86 24.10 -0.83
N GLY A 174 -17.60 24.19 0.48
CA GLY A 174 -18.32 23.43 1.51
C GLY A 174 -19.79 23.81 1.65
N SER A 175 -20.16 25.01 1.21
CA SER A 175 -21.56 25.52 1.17
C SER A 175 -22.23 25.31 -0.19
N ALA A 176 -21.54 24.77 -1.17
CA ALA A 176 -22.05 24.52 -2.51
C ALA A 176 -22.29 23.01 -2.70
N TRP A 177 -23.54 22.65 -3.05
CA TRP A 177 -23.99 21.27 -3.09
C TRP A 177 -24.44 20.88 -4.50
N VAL A 178 -23.85 19.83 -5.03
CA VAL A 178 -24.21 19.20 -6.29
C VAL A 178 -25.24 18.11 -6.02
N LEU A 179 -26.34 18.15 -6.74
CA LEU A 179 -27.40 17.16 -6.68
C LEU A 179 -27.30 16.25 -7.90
N GLN A 180 -27.31 14.94 -7.68
CA GLN A 180 -27.43 13.96 -8.75
C GLN A 180 -28.69 13.14 -8.55
N GLU A 181 -29.61 13.22 -9.49
CA GLU A 181 -30.82 12.42 -9.46
C GLU A 181 -30.52 10.95 -9.66
N ILE A 182 -31.05 10.13 -8.78
CA ILE A 182 -30.99 8.67 -8.87
C ILE A 182 -32.21 8.20 -9.67
N VAL A 183 -31.98 7.71 -10.86
CA VAL A 183 -33.06 7.21 -11.74
C VAL A 183 -33.72 5.99 -11.12
N SER A 184 -35.06 6.00 -11.05
CA SER A 184 -35.84 4.83 -10.61
C SER A 184 -35.97 3.81 -11.74
N ASN A 185 -35.69 2.54 -11.43
CA ASN A 185 -35.78 1.42 -12.36
C ASN A 185 -36.84 0.42 -11.90
N THR A 186 -37.67 -0.06 -12.80
CA THR A 186 -38.65 -1.13 -12.52
C THR A 186 -38.15 -2.43 -13.10
N TYR A 187 -37.98 -3.43 -12.24
CA TYR A 187 -37.53 -4.76 -12.63
C TYR A 187 -38.67 -5.78 -12.52
N THR A 188 -38.64 -6.82 -13.37
CA THR A 188 -39.54 -7.98 -13.33
C THR A 188 -38.79 -9.17 -12.80
N VAL A 189 -39.37 -9.90 -11.83
CA VAL A 189 -38.81 -11.13 -11.26
C VAL A 189 -39.09 -12.31 -12.18
N SER A 190 -38.13 -13.19 -12.39
CA SER A 190 -38.21 -14.37 -13.25
C SER A 190 -37.52 -15.60 -12.64
N GLY A 191 -38.22 -16.74 -12.65
CA GLY A 191 -37.66 -18.05 -12.32
C GLY A 191 -37.85 -18.51 -10.87
N ALA A 192 -37.86 -17.60 -9.92
CA ALA A 192 -38.19 -17.90 -8.52
C ALA A 192 -38.50 -16.60 -7.75
N SER A 193 -39.09 -16.69 -6.58
CA SER A 193 -39.32 -15.54 -5.73
C SER A 193 -38.00 -14.92 -5.23
N VAL A 194 -37.98 -13.60 -5.05
CA VAL A 194 -36.81 -12.89 -4.50
C VAL A 194 -37.25 -11.99 -3.35
N THR A 195 -36.34 -11.75 -2.42
CA THR A 195 -36.57 -10.77 -1.33
C THR A 195 -35.61 -9.59 -1.52
N ILE A 196 -36.17 -8.38 -1.54
CA ILE A 196 -35.46 -7.13 -1.70
C ILE A 196 -35.98 -6.16 -0.63
N ASN A 197 -35.08 -5.59 0.15
CA ASN A 197 -35.42 -4.70 1.27
C ASN A 197 -36.47 -5.30 2.24
N GLY A 198 -36.37 -6.59 2.52
CA GLY A 198 -37.26 -7.32 3.43
C GLY A 198 -38.65 -7.65 2.86
N LYS A 199 -38.94 -7.29 1.62
CA LYS A 199 -40.21 -7.63 0.93
C LYS A 199 -39.94 -8.69 -0.13
N THR A 200 -40.81 -9.74 -0.16
CA THR A 200 -40.75 -10.81 -1.13
C THR A 200 -41.62 -10.49 -2.36
N TYR A 201 -41.08 -10.76 -3.52
CA TYR A 201 -41.69 -10.63 -4.84
C TYR A 201 -41.64 -11.99 -5.52
N ASN A 202 -42.77 -12.43 -6.04
CA ASN A 202 -42.91 -13.72 -6.70
C ASN A 202 -42.53 -13.62 -8.18
N ASP A 203 -42.39 -14.79 -8.81
CA ASP A 203 -42.16 -14.88 -10.25
C ASP A 203 -43.28 -14.12 -11.02
N GLY A 204 -42.85 -13.24 -11.95
CA GLY A 204 -43.73 -12.36 -12.73
C GLY A 204 -44.08 -11.05 -12.05
N GLU A 205 -43.79 -10.85 -10.77
CA GLU A 205 -44.04 -9.57 -10.09
C GLU A 205 -42.98 -8.52 -10.43
N THR A 206 -43.37 -7.26 -10.29
CA THR A 206 -42.47 -6.11 -10.56
C THR A 206 -42.08 -5.38 -9.28
N ILE A 207 -40.84 -4.86 -9.25
CA ILE A 207 -40.36 -3.97 -8.21
C ILE A 207 -39.73 -2.73 -8.81
N THR A 208 -40.07 -1.57 -8.25
CA THR A 208 -39.43 -0.28 -8.58
C THR A 208 -38.44 0.08 -7.47
N VAL A 209 -37.19 0.30 -7.83
CA VAL A 209 -36.11 0.74 -6.92
C VAL A 209 -35.49 2.05 -7.42
N SER A 210 -35.01 2.85 -6.51
CA SER A 210 -34.21 4.05 -6.83
C SER A 210 -32.78 3.65 -7.13
N GLY A 211 -32.28 4.00 -8.29
CA GLY A 211 -30.95 3.63 -8.77
C GLY A 211 -30.90 2.25 -9.40
N SER A 212 -29.71 1.72 -9.54
CA SER A 212 -29.46 0.36 -10.07
C SER A 212 -29.56 -0.67 -8.97
N LEU A 213 -30.17 -1.80 -9.28
CA LEU A 213 -30.22 -2.97 -8.39
C LEU A 213 -29.00 -3.84 -8.67
N LEU A 214 -28.26 -4.21 -7.62
CA LEU A 214 -27.15 -5.14 -7.70
C LEU A 214 -27.62 -6.55 -7.31
N PRO A 215 -26.96 -7.62 -7.82
CA PRO A 215 -27.26 -8.98 -7.37
C PRO A 215 -27.11 -9.17 -5.85
N SER A 216 -26.22 -8.42 -5.20
CA SER A 216 -26.05 -8.41 -3.74
C SER A 216 -27.25 -7.88 -2.96
N ASP A 217 -28.09 -7.05 -3.58
CA ASP A 217 -29.28 -6.45 -2.95
C ASP A 217 -30.47 -7.43 -2.94
N VAL A 218 -30.34 -8.55 -3.63
CA VAL A 218 -31.41 -9.50 -3.87
C VAL A 218 -31.12 -10.83 -3.16
N THR A 219 -32.01 -11.25 -2.29
CA THR A 219 -31.96 -12.57 -1.68
C THR A 219 -32.90 -13.51 -2.41
N ALA A 220 -32.37 -14.63 -2.92
CA ALA A 220 -33.16 -15.68 -3.55
C ALA A 220 -33.20 -16.97 -2.69
N PRO A 221 -34.22 -17.82 -2.84
CA PRO A 221 -34.31 -19.08 -2.14
C PRO A 221 -33.11 -19.98 -2.42
N LYS A 222 -32.57 -20.65 -1.40
CA LYS A 222 -31.52 -21.65 -1.55
C LYS A 222 -32.13 -22.98 -1.94
N LYS A 223 -31.46 -23.74 -2.82
CA LYS A 223 -31.73 -25.15 -3.09
C LYS A 223 -30.56 -25.97 -2.60
N GLU A 224 -30.86 -27.09 -1.91
CA GLU A 224 -29.84 -27.99 -1.41
C GLU A 224 -28.98 -28.53 -2.57
N GLY A 225 -27.65 -28.54 -2.38
CA GLY A 225 -26.66 -28.97 -3.38
C GLY A 225 -26.50 -28.02 -4.60
N LYS A 226 -27.18 -26.89 -4.59
CA LYS A 226 -27.12 -25.92 -5.70
C LYS A 226 -26.48 -24.59 -5.30
N PHE A 227 -25.79 -23.99 -6.24
CA PHE A 227 -25.40 -22.60 -6.18
C PHE A 227 -26.51 -21.73 -6.79
N THR A 228 -27.01 -20.77 -6.02
CA THR A 228 -28.06 -19.86 -6.47
C THR A 228 -27.41 -18.61 -7.02
N ILE A 229 -27.70 -18.29 -8.26
CA ILE A 229 -27.25 -17.06 -8.92
C ILE A 229 -28.44 -16.16 -9.14
N VAL A 230 -28.30 -14.90 -8.73
CA VAL A 230 -29.20 -13.83 -9.11
C VAL A 230 -28.53 -13.03 -10.23
N GLN A 231 -29.19 -12.99 -11.38
CA GLN A 231 -28.77 -12.18 -12.51
C GLN A 231 -29.74 -11.02 -12.68
N ILE A 232 -29.20 -9.83 -12.88
CA ILE A 232 -29.97 -8.62 -13.13
C ILE A 232 -29.57 -8.08 -14.50
N ASP A 233 -30.48 -8.16 -15.44
CA ASP A 233 -30.27 -7.62 -16.75
C ASP A 233 -30.59 -6.13 -16.77
N PRO A 234 -29.60 -5.26 -17.00
CA PRO A 234 -29.77 -3.80 -16.95
C PRO A 234 -30.58 -3.26 -18.13
N GLU A 235 -30.68 -3.98 -19.26
CA GLU A 235 -31.42 -3.55 -20.44
C GLU A 235 -32.90 -3.99 -20.38
N THR A 236 -33.13 -5.27 -20.14
CA THR A 236 -34.50 -5.81 -20.05
C THR A 236 -35.16 -5.57 -18.71
N LYS A 237 -34.40 -5.06 -17.71
CA LYS A 237 -34.85 -4.88 -16.33
C LYS A 237 -35.48 -6.15 -15.74
N THR A 238 -34.80 -7.28 -15.93
CA THR A 238 -35.25 -8.59 -15.43
C THR A 238 -34.32 -9.07 -14.34
N ILE A 239 -34.89 -9.54 -13.23
CA ILE A 239 -34.18 -10.26 -12.15
C ILE A 239 -34.42 -11.74 -12.40
N THR A 240 -33.39 -12.50 -12.73
CA THR A 240 -33.46 -13.93 -12.97
C THR A 240 -32.76 -14.70 -11.87
N VAL A 241 -33.41 -15.71 -11.34
CA VAL A 241 -32.83 -16.66 -10.37
C VAL A 241 -32.54 -17.97 -11.08
N ALA A 242 -31.26 -18.34 -11.09
CA ALA A 242 -30.78 -19.59 -11.69
C ALA A 242 -30.07 -20.45 -10.64
N TYR A 243 -30.16 -21.79 -10.83
CA TYR A 243 -29.57 -22.77 -9.91
C TYR A 243 -28.58 -23.66 -10.67
N TYR A 244 -27.36 -23.73 -10.20
CA TYR A 244 -26.28 -24.53 -10.78
C TYR A 244 -25.76 -25.52 -9.77
N ASP A 245 -25.26 -26.67 -10.22
CA ASP A 245 -24.61 -27.63 -9.34
C ASP A 245 -23.36 -27.02 -8.70
N LEU A 246 -23.22 -27.24 -7.38
CA LEU A 246 -21.98 -26.86 -6.71
C LEU A 246 -20.83 -27.75 -7.22
N PRO A 247 -19.70 -27.18 -7.61
CA PRO A 247 -18.54 -27.97 -7.96
C PRO A 247 -18.01 -28.70 -6.74
N THR A 248 -17.50 -29.92 -6.93
CA THR A 248 -16.74 -30.61 -5.92
C THR A 248 -15.37 -29.99 -5.80
N LEU A 249 -15.14 -29.22 -4.74
CA LEU A 249 -13.81 -28.74 -4.41
C LEU A 249 -12.97 -29.91 -3.88
N LYS A 250 -11.83 -30.18 -4.50
CA LYS A 250 -10.88 -31.20 -4.06
C LYS A 250 -10.23 -30.78 -2.75
N ASP A 251 -9.81 -31.74 -1.95
CA ASP A 251 -8.98 -31.47 -0.78
C ASP A 251 -7.58 -31.04 -1.24
N SER A 252 -7.04 -30.05 -0.57
CA SER A 252 -5.68 -29.55 -0.77
C SER A 252 -4.78 -30.04 0.35
N GLU A 253 -3.49 -30.17 0.07
CA GLU A 253 -2.49 -30.38 1.11
C GLU A 253 -2.44 -29.17 2.04
N PRO A 254 -2.21 -29.36 3.34
CA PRO A 254 -2.06 -28.25 4.26
C PRO A 254 -0.83 -27.39 3.89
N TYR A 255 -1.02 -26.08 3.84
CA TYR A 255 0.08 -25.15 3.78
C TYR A 255 0.65 -24.95 5.20
N THR A 256 1.77 -25.61 5.51
CA THR A 256 2.26 -25.76 6.90
C THR A 256 3.43 -24.85 7.27
N ASN A 257 4.20 -24.38 6.29
CA ASN A 257 5.37 -23.53 6.54
C ASN A 257 5.42 -22.40 5.52
N ALA A 258 5.48 -21.17 6.01
CA ALA A 258 5.84 -20.02 5.21
C ALA A 258 7.37 -19.88 5.21
N TRP A 259 8.02 -20.45 4.21
CA TRP A 259 9.44 -20.28 3.96
C TRP A 259 9.66 -19.02 3.11
N LEU A 260 10.56 -18.16 3.55
CA LEU A 260 10.75 -16.91 2.85
C LEU A 260 11.60 -17.03 1.61
N TYR A 261 12.66 -17.76 1.64
CA TYR A 261 13.47 -17.86 0.43
C TYR A 261 14.54 -18.94 0.54
N PRO A 262 14.75 -19.73 -0.50
CA PRO A 262 13.82 -19.92 -1.63
C PRO A 262 12.53 -20.57 -1.15
N ILE A 263 11.38 -20.12 -1.67
CA ILE A 263 10.11 -20.77 -1.39
C ILE A 263 10.25 -22.25 -1.77
N GLN A 264 9.84 -23.14 -0.88
CA GLN A 264 9.83 -24.57 -1.21
C GLN A 264 8.72 -24.83 -2.23
N GLN A 265 9.03 -24.57 -3.48
CA GLN A 265 8.11 -24.64 -4.60
C GLN A 265 7.57 -26.06 -4.80
N ASP A 266 8.38 -27.08 -4.54
CA ASP A 266 8.07 -28.50 -4.63
C ASP A 266 6.94 -28.93 -3.69
N LYS A 267 6.72 -28.27 -2.55
CA LYS A 267 5.61 -28.56 -1.64
C LYS A 267 4.31 -27.88 -2.03
N VAL A 268 4.39 -26.65 -2.51
CA VAL A 268 3.22 -25.90 -3.02
C VAL A 268 2.81 -26.42 -4.39
N GLY A 269 3.76 -26.85 -5.18
CA GLY A 269 3.56 -27.48 -6.47
C GLY A 269 3.30 -26.52 -7.62
N ASP A 270 3.16 -27.10 -8.80
CA ASP A 270 2.93 -26.37 -10.03
C ASP A 270 1.50 -25.91 -10.17
N ALA A 271 1.33 -24.74 -10.77
CA ALA A 271 0.01 -24.23 -11.12
C ALA A 271 -0.61 -25.06 -12.24
N SER A 272 -1.84 -25.49 -12.02
CA SER A 272 -2.67 -26.21 -12.98
C SER A 272 -3.97 -25.46 -13.24
N ALA A 273 -4.57 -25.70 -14.40
CA ALA A 273 -5.86 -25.17 -14.78
C ALA A 273 -6.64 -26.23 -15.54
N TRP A 274 -7.94 -26.36 -15.25
CA TRP A 274 -8.81 -27.30 -15.95
C TRP A 274 -10.24 -26.77 -16.00
N GLN A 275 -11.02 -27.32 -16.90
CA GLN A 275 -12.45 -27.03 -17.03
C GLN A 275 -13.23 -28.34 -16.92
N GLU A 276 -14.24 -28.33 -16.07
CA GLU A 276 -15.26 -29.40 -16.00
C GLU A 276 -16.64 -28.77 -16.20
N ASN A 277 -17.33 -29.13 -17.27
CA ASN A 277 -18.58 -28.48 -17.68
C ASN A 277 -18.38 -26.95 -17.79
N ASN A 278 -19.19 -26.19 -17.03
CA ASN A 278 -19.12 -24.72 -17.00
C ASN A 278 -18.21 -24.18 -15.87
N VAL A 279 -17.45 -25.04 -15.18
CA VAL A 279 -16.58 -24.63 -14.08
C VAL A 279 -15.12 -24.68 -14.52
N TYR A 280 -14.44 -23.54 -14.37
CA TYR A 280 -13.01 -23.41 -14.53
C TYR A 280 -12.34 -23.44 -13.16
N THR A 281 -11.25 -24.18 -13.03
CA THR A 281 -10.51 -24.27 -11.78
C THR A 281 -9.03 -23.97 -12.01
N LEU A 282 -8.48 -23.14 -11.15
CA LEU A 282 -7.04 -22.93 -10.98
C LEU A 282 -6.63 -23.60 -9.68
N GLY A 283 -5.53 -24.35 -9.66
CA GLY A 283 -5.10 -25.03 -8.46
C GLY A 283 -3.63 -25.47 -8.49
N ASN A 284 -3.14 -25.76 -7.30
CA ASN A 284 -1.86 -26.43 -7.04
C ASN A 284 -2.06 -27.37 -5.84
N ASN A 285 -0.98 -27.82 -5.18
CA ASN A 285 -1.12 -28.76 -4.05
C ASN A 285 -1.83 -28.15 -2.83
N VAL A 286 -1.75 -26.83 -2.62
CA VAL A 286 -2.21 -26.19 -1.36
C VAL A 286 -3.48 -25.36 -1.53
N LEU A 287 -3.83 -24.93 -2.72
CA LEU A 287 -5.03 -24.14 -2.96
C LEU A 287 -5.73 -24.49 -4.28
N GLN A 288 -7.04 -24.29 -4.29
CA GLN A 288 -7.87 -24.32 -5.50
C GLN A 288 -8.86 -23.17 -5.46
N ALA A 289 -9.14 -22.58 -6.63
CA ALA A 289 -10.16 -21.56 -6.82
C ALA A 289 -11.00 -21.95 -8.04
N SER A 290 -12.32 -22.06 -7.85
CA SER A 290 -13.25 -22.44 -8.90
C SER A 290 -14.15 -21.29 -9.32
N PHE A 291 -14.43 -21.21 -10.61
CA PHE A 291 -15.18 -20.14 -11.25
C PHE A 291 -16.25 -20.75 -12.16
N LEU A 292 -17.50 -20.32 -11.99
CA LEU A 292 -18.59 -20.76 -12.87
C LEU A 292 -18.71 -19.81 -14.03
N ASN A 293 -18.65 -20.35 -15.25
CA ASN A 293 -18.96 -19.64 -16.48
C ASN A 293 -20.43 -19.87 -16.84
N THR A 294 -21.18 -18.79 -16.96
CA THR A 294 -22.51 -18.80 -17.56
C THR A 294 -22.48 -18.06 -18.89
N GLU A 295 -23.59 -18.03 -19.62
CA GLU A 295 -23.67 -17.24 -20.86
C GLU A 295 -23.46 -15.74 -20.64
N LYS A 296 -23.68 -15.24 -19.39
CA LYS A 296 -23.64 -13.80 -19.10
C LYS A 296 -22.48 -13.37 -18.22
N ALA A 297 -21.92 -14.25 -17.39
CA ALA A 297 -20.85 -13.85 -16.48
C ALA A 297 -20.01 -15.02 -15.96
N ILE A 298 -18.82 -14.69 -15.48
CA ILE A 298 -18.01 -15.54 -14.61
C ILE A 298 -18.36 -15.21 -13.17
N TYR A 299 -18.56 -16.23 -12.35
CA TYR A 299 -18.76 -16.12 -10.91
C TYR A 299 -17.69 -16.89 -10.16
N PHE A 300 -17.18 -16.29 -9.10
CA PHE A 300 -16.28 -16.99 -8.20
C PHE A 300 -17.09 -17.93 -7.28
N LEU A 301 -16.78 -19.22 -7.30
CA LEU A 301 -17.50 -20.24 -6.52
C LEU A 301 -16.83 -20.59 -5.19
N GLY A 302 -15.62 -20.12 -4.98
CA GLY A 302 -14.92 -20.32 -3.73
C GLY A 302 -13.72 -21.24 -3.82
N SER A 303 -13.07 -21.42 -2.69
CA SER A 303 -11.91 -22.28 -2.48
C SER A 303 -11.99 -22.92 -1.09
N LYS A 304 -11.92 -24.25 -1.02
CA LYS A 304 -11.99 -24.97 0.26
C LYS A 304 -10.78 -24.70 1.13
N ALA A 305 -9.59 -24.62 0.54
CA ALA A 305 -8.35 -24.33 1.27
C ALA A 305 -8.35 -22.93 1.91
N MET A 306 -8.97 -21.96 1.24
CA MET A 306 -9.06 -20.55 1.70
C MET A 306 -10.31 -20.29 2.54
N ASN A 307 -11.15 -21.28 2.76
CA ASN A 307 -12.48 -21.11 3.39
C ASN A 307 -13.36 -20.05 2.72
N LEU A 308 -13.14 -19.85 1.43
CA LEU A 308 -13.97 -18.99 0.62
C LEU A 308 -15.16 -19.79 0.14
N VAL A 309 -16.33 -19.30 0.43
CA VAL A 309 -17.59 -19.89 -0.02
C VAL A 309 -18.13 -19.10 -1.17
N ALA A 310 -18.92 -19.79 -1.97
CA ALA A 310 -19.58 -19.28 -3.14
C ALA A 310 -19.60 -17.77 -3.18
N GLY A 311 -18.58 -17.24 -3.77
CA GLY A 311 -18.40 -15.81 -4.01
C GLY A 311 -19.48 -15.32 -4.94
N THR A 312 -19.57 -14.03 -5.10
CA THR A 312 -20.60 -13.43 -5.94
C THR A 312 -19.96 -13.00 -7.25
N GLU A 313 -19.81 -11.74 -7.42
CA GLU A 313 -19.29 -11.12 -8.63
C GLU A 313 -17.76 -11.07 -8.61
N PRO A 314 -17.07 -11.23 -9.74
CA PRO A 314 -15.63 -11.04 -9.80
C PRO A 314 -15.23 -9.58 -9.54
N PHE A 315 -16.08 -8.61 -9.90
CA PHE A 315 -15.84 -7.19 -9.68
C PHE A 315 -17.13 -6.36 -9.81
N TYR A 316 -17.06 -5.10 -9.36
CA TYR A 316 -18.06 -4.06 -9.61
C TYR A 316 -17.36 -2.81 -10.15
N VAL A 317 -18.10 -2.02 -10.94
CA VAL A 317 -17.68 -0.71 -11.44
C VAL A 317 -18.72 0.33 -11.05
N ASN A 318 -18.27 1.41 -10.44
CA ASN A 318 -19.12 2.51 -10.01
C ASN A 318 -18.87 3.74 -10.88
N PHE A 319 -19.90 4.22 -11.53
CA PHE A 319 -19.83 5.37 -12.43
C PHE A 319 -20.14 6.68 -11.71
N GLY A 320 -19.75 7.81 -12.28
CA GLY A 320 -19.82 9.14 -11.66
C GLY A 320 -21.20 9.59 -11.20
N SER A 321 -22.28 9.01 -11.74
CA SER A 321 -23.67 9.28 -11.30
C SER A 321 -24.12 8.45 -10.10
N GLY A 322 -23.23 7.68 -9.46
CA GLY A 322 -23.56 6.75 -8.39
C GLY A 322 -24.21 5.44 -8.88
N VAL A 323 -24.13 5.15 -10.17
CA VAL A 323 -24.58 3.87 -10.72
C VAL A 323 -23.50 2.82 -10.51
N SER A 324 -23.82 1.76 -9.78
CA SER A 324 -22.96 0.59 -9.58
C SER A 324 -23.41 -0.54 -10.52
N VAL A 325 -22.43 -1.18 -11.16
CA VAL A 325 -22.65 -2.25 -12.13
C VAL A 325 -21.76 -3.44 -11.80
N ALA A 326 -22.38 -4.61 -11.62
CA ALA A 326 -21.67 -5.87 -11.40
C ALA A 326 -21.18 -6.48 -12.73
N ALA A 327 -20.18 -7.34 -12.67
CA ALA A 327 -19.68 -8.04 -13.86
C ALA A 327 -20.79 -8.80 -14.61
N SER A 328 -21.74 -9.42 -13.90
CA SER A 328 -22.88 -10.13 -14.50
C SER A 328 -23.89 -9.22 -15.22
N GLN A 329 -23.82 -7.93 -15.02
CA GLN A 329 -24.67 -6.93 -15.69
C GLN A 329 -23.98 -6.37 -16.96
N MET A 330 -22.78 -6.84 -17.25
CA MET A 330 -22.01 -6.47 -18.44
C MET A 330 -22.13 -7.53 -19.52
N THR A 331 -21.73 -7.21 -20.72
CA THR A 331 -21.66 -8.18 -21.80
C THR A 331 -20.38 -8.99 -21.66
N LEU A 332 -20.52 -10.30 -21.38
CA LEU A 332 -19.41 -11.25 -21.34
C LEU A 332 -18.98 -11.59 -22.79
N GLY A 333 -17.69 -11.41 -23.06
CA GLY A 333 -17.06 -11.82 -24.31
C GLY A 333 -16.32 -13.17 -24.16
N LYS A 334 -15.08 -13.22 -24.66
CA LYS A 334 -14.26 -14.44 -24.61
C LYS A 334 -13.85 -14.78 -23.19
N VAL A 335 -13.99 -16.07 -22.84
CA VAL A 335 -13.46 -16.69 -21.63
C VAL A 335 -12.46 -17.77 -22.01
N GLU A 336 -11.28 -17.76 -21.42
CA GLU A 336 -10.22 -18.71 -21.75
C GLU A 336 -9.28 -19.01 -20.60
N LEU A 337 -8.70 -20.22 -20.62
CA LEU A 337 -7.54 -20.56 -19.78
C LEU A 337 -6.28 -20.21 -20.55
N VAL A 338 -5.37 -19.49 -19.90
CA VAL A 338 -4.14 -18.95 -20.49
C VAL A 338 -2.92 -19.51 -19.77
N ASP A 339 -1.94 -19.94 -20.53
CA ASP A 339 -0.63 -20.33 -20.02
C ASP A 339 0.24 -19.09 -19.81
N LEU A 340 0.84 -18.96 -18.63
CA LEU A 340 1.78 -17.91 -18.30
C LEU A 340 3.20 -18.47 -18.34
N ALA A 341 4.01 -18.00 -19.27
CA ALA A 341 5.40 -18.42 -19.37
C ALA A 341 6.21 -17.96 -18.15
N ALA A 342 7.23 -18.72 -17.81
CA ALA A 342 8.29 -18.28 -16.92
C ALA A 342 9.19 -17.27 -17.63
N GLU A 343 9.56 -16.22 -16.93
CA GLU A 343 10.50 -15.17 -17.37
C GLU A 343 11.71 -15.16 -16.41
N PRO A 344 12.68 -16.07 -16.56
CA PRO A 344 13.76 -16.26 -15.58
C PRO A 344 14.63 -15.02 -15.33
N ASN A 345 14.66 -14.11 -16.29
CA ASN A 345 15.42 -12.86 -16.20
C ASN A 345 14.61 -11.65 -15.76
N ALA A 346 13.33 -11.81 -15.45
CA ALA A 346 12.53 -10.72 -14.92
C ALA A 346 13.04 -10.31 -13.54
N ILE A 347 12.95 -9.03 -13.21
CA ILE A 347 13.33 -8.55 -11.86
C ILE A 347 12.31 -9.03 -10.83
N ARG A 348 11.01 -8.93 -11.14
CA ARG A 348 9.94 -9.38 -10.24
C ARG A 348 9.96 -10.89 -10.03
N GLY A 349 10.12 -11.33 -8.78
CA GLY A 349 10.30 -12.75 -8.44
C GLY A 349 9.16 -13.66 -8.90
N ALA A 350 7.91 -13.21 -8.86
CA ALA A 350 6.77 -14.02 -9.31
C ALA A 350 6.85 -14.42 -10.78
N LYS A 351 7.45 -13.60 -11.62
CA LYS A 351 7.59 -13.86 -13.06
C LYS A 351 8.59 -14.97 -13.39
N HIS A 352 9.47 -15.32 -12.47
CA HIS A 352 10.42 -16.45 -12.66
C HIS A 352 9.71 -17.80 -12.81
N TYR A 353 8.45 -17.88 -12.44
CA TYR A 353 7.66 -19.11 -12.40
C TYR A 353 6.59 -19.13 -13.48
N ALA A 354 6.44 -20.23 -14.16
CA ALA A 354 5.29 -20.49 -15.04
C ALA A 354 3.98 -20.43 -14.23
N GLY A 355 2.88 -20.26 -14.91
CA GLY A 355 1.58 -20.20 -14.24
C GLY A 355 0.41 -20.45 -15.18
N LYS A 356 -0.76 -20.30 -14.63
CA LYS A 356 -2.05 -20.41 -15.31
C LYS A 356 -2.92 -19.21 -14.97
N ALA A 357 -3.72 -18.77 -15.92
CA ALA A 357 -4.73 -17.75 -15.68
C ALA A 357 -6.08 -18.15 -16.30
N LEU A 358 -7.15 -17.74 -15.64
CA LEU A 358 -8.48 -17.65 -16.23
C LEU A 358 -8.66 -16.19 -16.67
N GLN A 359 -8.94 -15.96 -17.96
CA GLN A 359 -9.19 -14.63 -18.50
C GLN A 359 -10.63 -14.52 -18.99
N ALA A 360 -11.29 -13.41 -18.66
CA ALA A 360 -12.61 -13.06 -19.14
C ALA A 360 -12.63 -11.60 -19.60
N ASN A 361 -13.25 -11.36 -20.75
CA ASN A 361 -13.37 -10.04 -21.34
C ASN A 361 -14.80 -9.54 -21.19
N TYR A 362 -14.97 -8.28 -20.80
CA TYR A 362 -16.27 -7.65 -20.65
C TYR A 362 -16.33 -6.33 -21.41
N THR A 363 -17.54 -5.96 -21.81
CA THR A 363 -17.85 -4.64 -22.34
C THR A 363 -19.12 -4.12 -21.66
N TYR A 364 -19.19 -2.81 -21.48
CA TYR A 364 -20.36 -2.15 -20.94
C TYR A 364 -20.53 -0.75 -21.54
N SER A 365 -21.75 -0.33 -21.76
CA SER A 365 -22.09 1.02 -22.20
C SER A 365 -22.83 1.76 -21.09
N TYR A 366 -22.26 2.84 -20.61
CA TYR A 366 -22.85 3.73 -19.63
C TYR A 366 -23.22 5.06 -20.30
N ASN A 367 -24.52 5.42 -20.32
CA ASN A 367 -25.01 6.63 -20.98
C ASN A 367 -24.51 6.80 -22.46
N GLY A 368 -24.38 5.70 -23.16
CA GLY A 368 -23.88 5.68 -24.56
C GLY A 368 -22.36 5.74 -24.68
N GLN A 369 -21.61 5.82 -23.58
CA GLN A 369 -20.15 5.77 -23.51
C GLN A 369 -19.70 4.36 -23.16
N GLN A 370 -18.71 3.83 -23.85
CA GLN A 370 -18.31 2.43 -23.76
C GLN A 370 -16.98 2.24 -23.02
N ILE A 371 -16.93 1.20 -22.19
CA ILE A 371 -15.72 0.66 -21.57
C ILE A 371 -15.49 -0.78 -21.99
N SER A 372 -14.24 -1.22 -21.92
CA SER A 372 -13.85 -2.64 -22.01
C SER A 372 -13.01 -3.05 -20.82
N ILE A 373 -13.18 -4.29 -20.37
CA ILE A 373 -12.49 -4.83 -19.21
C ILE A 373 -11.88 -6.18 -19.57
N VAL A 374 -10.61 -6.35 -19.24
CA VAL A 374 -9.96 -7.66 -19.19
C VAL A 374 -9.74 -8.01 -17.72
N TRP A 375 -10.44 -9.03 -17.25
CA TRP A 375 -10.28 -9.56 -15.91
C TRP A 375 -9.56 -10.91 -15.97
N ARG A 376 -8.64 -11.13 -15.02
CA ARG A 376 -7.88 -12.38 -14.90
C ARG A 376 -7.86 -12.85 -13.45
N ALA A 377 -8.01 -14.15 -13.25
CA ALA A 377 -7.54 -14.82 -12.04
C ALA A 377 -6.21 -15.51 -12.37
N VAL A 378 -5.17 -15.31 -11.58
CA VAL A 378 -3.79 -15.69 -11.87
C VAL A 378 -3.23 -16.56 -10.76
N LEU A 379 -2.69 -17.72 -11.11
CA LEU A 379 -1.96 -18.62 -10.22
C LEU A 379 -0.62 -18.97 -10.86
N ARG A 380 0.49 -18.66 -10.18
CA ARG A 380 1.83 -19.09 -10.61
C ARG A 380 2.31 -20.27 -9.78
N SER A 381 3.14 -21.12 -10.36
CA SER A 381 3.75 -22.28 -9.69
C SER A 381 4.45 -21.86 -8.40
N GLY A 382 4.26 -22.64 -7.33
CA GLY A 382 4.78 -22.34 -5.99
C GLY A 382 4.08 -21.21 -5.23
N SER A 383 2.94 -20.66 -5.72
CA SER A 383 2.17 -19.63 -5.02
C SER A 383 1.17 -20.23 -4.05
N HIS A 384 1.23 -19.79 -2.80
CA HIS A 384 0.19 -20.06 -1.78
C HIS A 384 -0.92 -19.00 -1.80
N TYR A 385 -1.02 -18.23 -2.88
CA TYR A 385 -1.99 -17.16 -3.08
C TYR A 385 -2.50 -17.13 -4.52
N LEU A 386 -3.70 -16.63 -4.69
CA LEU A 386 -4.32 -16.30 -5.97
C LEU A 386 -4.34 -14.77 -6.12
N ARG A 387 -4.04 -14.28 -7.32
CA ARG A 387 -4.23 -12.87 -7.65
C ARG A 387 -5.37 -12.71 -8.66
N THR A 388 -6.09 -11.61 -8.56
CA THR A 388 -6.99 -11.15 -9.61
C THR A 388 -6.43 -9.85 -10.19
N GLU A 389 -6.49 -9.72 -11.49
CA GLU A 389 -5.99 -8.56 -12.23
C GLU A 389 -7.12 -8.01 -13.10
N MET A 390 -7.25 -6.70 -13.14
CA MET A 390 -8.26 -6.02 -13.94
C MET A 390 -7.62 -4.90 -14.74
N GLU A 391 -7.84 -4.92 -16.05
CA GLU A 391 -7.48 -3.84 -16.98
C GLU A 391 -8.77 -3.23 -17.51
N LEU A 392 -9.03 -1.97 -17.15
CA LEU A 392 -10.20 -1.21 -17.57
C LEU A 392 -9.80 -0.16 -18.62
N THR A 393 -10.33 -0.26 -19.83
CA THR A 393 -9.99 0.64 -20.93
C THR A 393 -11.21 1.48 -21.32
N GLY A 394 -11.03 2.80 -21.43
CA GLY A 394 -12.02 3.71 -22.00
C GLY A 394 -12.08 3.53 -23.52
N VAL A 395 -13.18 3.03 -24.04
CA VAL A 395 -13.48 3.08 -25.47
C VAL A 395 -13.94 4.49 -25.85
N ASP A 396 -14.59 5.15 -24.91
CA ASP A 396 -14.94 6.56 -24.92
C ASP A 396 -14.50 7.21 -23.59
N ASP A 397 -14.67 8.51 -23.46
CA ASP A 397 -14.49 9.22 -22.20
C ASP A 397 -15.64 8.87 -21.25
N VAL A 398 -15.32 8.28 -20.07
CA VAL A 398 -16.35 7.81 -19.12
C VAL A 398 -16.02 8.30 -17.71
N ASP A 399 -16.98 8.95 -17.06
CA ASP A 399 -16.81 9.39 -15.68
C ASP A 399 -16.94 8.22 -14.69
N MET A 400 -15.89 8.02 -13.91
CA MET A 400 -15.74 6.92 -13.00
C MET A 400 -15.72 7.41 -11.57
N PHE A 401 -16.45 6.72 -10.69
CA PHE A 401 -16.42 6.98 -9.26
C PHE A 401 -15.41 6.07 -8.55
N SER A 402 -15.58 4.77 -8.67
CA SER A 402 -14.66 3.79 -8.09
C SER A 402 -14.75 2.44 -8.80
N ILE A 403 -13.79 1.56 -8.49
CA ILE A 403 -13.77 0.18 -8.95
C ILE A 403 -13.63 -0.71 -7.73
N ILE A 404 -14.38 -1.82 -7.68
CA ILE A 404 -14.30 -2.86 -6.65
C ILE A 404 -13.85 -4.17 -7.32
N PRO A 405 -12.54 -4.38 -7.52
CA PRO A 405 -12.03 -5.57 -8.22
C PRO A 405 -11.93 -6.80 -7.31
N MET A 406 -12.29 -6.67 -6.04
CA MET A 406 -12.22 -7.75 -5.06
C MET A 406 -13.48 -7.76 -4.20
N SER A 407 -14.17 -8.90 -4.17
CA SER A 407 -15.28 -9.17 -3.26
C SER A 407 -15.29 -10.66 -2.92
N TYR A 408 -14.80 -11.03 -1.72
CA TYR A 408 -14.66 -12.41 -1.28
C TYR A 408 -15.55 -12.69 -0.08
N LYS A 409 -16.37 -13.74 -0.18
CA LYS A 409 -17.19 -14.23 0.92
C LYS A 409 -16.44 -15.32 1.69
N VAL A 410 -16.26 -15.12 2.99
CA VAL A 410 -15.49 -16.01 3.88
C VAL A 410 -16.43 -16.70 4.86
N ASP A 411 -16.29 -18.01 5.00
CA ASP A 411 -16.93 -18.76 6.10
C ASP A 411 -16.09 -18.58 7.37
N THR A 412 -16.56 -17.72 8.27
CA THR A 412 -15.85 -17.37 9.51
C THR A 412 -15.80 -18.53 10.50
N LYS A 413 -16.76 -19.45 10.47
CA LYS A 413 -16.77 -20.65 11.29
C LYS A 413 -15.73 -21.66 10.82
N ALA A 414 -15.64 -21.90 9.52
CA ALA A 414 -14.62 -22.78 8.94
C ALA A 414 -13.21 -22.15 9.04
N ALA A 415 -13.11 -20.82 9.00
CA ALA A 415 -11.86 -20.10 9.16
C ALA A 415 -11.35 -20.05 10.61
N GLY A 416 -12.21 -20.33 11.61
CA GLY A 416 -11.85 -20.28 13.03
C GLY A 416 -11.79 -18.88 13.63
N SER A 417 -11.74 -17.84 12.80
CA SER A 417 -11.76 -16.43 13.21
C SER A 417 -12.37 -15.55 12.12
N LYS A 418 -12.94 -14.43 12.54
CA LYS A 418 -13.48 -13.41 11.66
C LYS A 418 -12.35 -12.62 11.00
N PRO A 419 -12.40 -12.34 9.70
CA PRO A 419 -11.42 -11.45 9.08
C PRO A 419 -11.56 -10.02 9.62
N SER A 420 -10.43 -9.32 9.68
CA SER A 420 -10.36 -7.91 10.05
C SER A 420 -9.27 -7.21 9.25
N ALA A 421 -9.46 -5.94 8.96
CA ALA A 421 -8.42 -5.10 8.40
C ALA A 421 -7.35 -4.79 9.48
N ILE A 422 -6.08 -4.90 9.11
CA ILE A 422 -4.94 -4.70 10.00
C ILE A 422 -4.31 -3.33 9.74
N GLY A 423 -4.22 -2.53 10.79
CA GLY A 423 -3.80 -1.13 10.70
C GLY A 423 -4.97 -0.17 10.56
N ASN A 424 -4.65 1.11 10.52
CA ASN A 424 -5.63 2.20 10.53
C ASN A 424 -5.47 3.17 9.33
N THR A 425 -4.71 2.75 8.30
CA THR A 425 -4.43 3.54 7.10
C THR A 425 -5.16 2.97 5.88
N ARG A 426 -5.14 3.67 4.75
CA ARG A 426 -5.51 3.09 3.45
C ARG A 426 -4.54 1.98 3.06
N GLY A 427 -4.94 1.11 2.14
CA GLY A 427 -4.12 -0.03 1.71
C GLY A 427 -3.86 -1.03 2.83
N GLN A 428 -4.83 -1.25 3.69
CA GLN A 428 -4.77 -2.25 4.76
C GLN A 428 -4.80 -3.66 4.18
N VAL A 429 -4.20 -4.60 4.89
CA VAL A 429 -4.38 -6.03 4.62
C VAL A 429 -5.53 -6.55 5.47
N VAL A 430 -6.44 -7.27 4.88
CA VAL A 430 -7.47 -8.02 5.62
C VAL A 430 -6.91 -9.39 5.98
N LEU A 431 -7.03 -9.78 7.23
CA LEU A 431 -6.40 -10.95 7.78
C LEU A 431 -7.35 -11.70 8.73
N ASN A 432 -7.27 -13.02 8.73
CA ASN A 432 -7.73 -13.90 9.80
C ASN A 432 -6.67 -14.97 10.10
N ASP A 433 -7.03 -16.07 10.78
CA ASP A 433 -6.05 -17.12 11.12
C ASP A 433 -5.64 -17.99 9.93
N LYS A 434 -6.35 -17.94 8.80
CA LYS A 434 -6.12 -18.84 7.66
C LYS A 434 -5.81 -18.16 6.35
N ILE A 435 -6.25 -16.90 6.17
CA ILE A 435 -6.06 -16.16 4.94
C ILE A 435 -5.63 -14.72 5.18
N PHE A 436 -4.99 -14.15 4.18
CA PHE A 436 -4.84 -12.71 4.00
C PHE A 436 -5.45 -12.30 2.66
N ALA A 437 -5.96 -11.08 2.58
CA ALA A 437 -6.49 -10.51 1.34
C ALA A 437 -6.28 -8.99 1.28
N GLY A 438 -6.24 -8.45 0.07
CA GLY A 438 -6.18 -7.01 -0.13
C GLY A 438 -6.16 -6.61 -1.59
N LEU A 439 -6.62 -5.41 -1.85
CA LEU A 439 -6.43 -4.73 -3.12
C LEU A 439 -5.01 -4.15 -3.12
N GLU A 440 -4.22 -4.49 -4.11
CA GLU A 440 -2.77 -4.27 -4.16
C GLU A 440 -2.36 -2.84 -4.53
N THR A 441 -2.99 -1.86 -3.89
CA THR A 441 -2.59 -0.44 -3.98
C THR A 441 -2.67 0.22 -2.61
N PRO A 442 -1.72 1.08 -2.23
CA PRO A 442 -1.75 1.76 -0.93
C PRO A 442 -2.93 2.71 -0.79
N THR A 443 -3.55 3.15 -1.88
CA THR A 443 -4.70 4.06 -1.88
C THR A 443 -6.05 3.34 -1.74
N ALA A 444 -6.06 2.01 -1.68
CA ALA A 444 -7.27 1.20 -1.59
C ALA A 444 -7.98 1.31 -0.24
N PHE A 445 -9.30 1.13 -0.28
CA PHE A 445 -10.10 0.80 0.89
C PHE A 445 -10.35 -0.70 0.91
N ASN A 446 -9.73 -1.40 1.86
CA ASN A 446 -10.00 -2.82 2.11
C ASN A 446 -10.88 -2.94 3.35
N THR A 447 -12.11 -3.44 3.17
CA THR A 447 -13.13 -3.48 4.21
C THR A 447 -13.62 -4.91 4.45
N VAL A 448 -14.23 -5.11 5.61
CA VAL A 448 -14.90 -6.37 5.98
C VAL A 448 -16.30 -6.05 6.48
N GLU A 449 -17.29 -6.71 5.91
CA GLU A 449 -18.68 -6.57 6.30
C GLU A 449 -19.28 -7.92 6.67
N ASP A 450 -20.01 -7.97 7.78
CA ASP A 450 -20.74 -9.18 8.19
C ASP A 450 -22.01 -9.33 7.40
N VAL A 451 -22.26 -10.56 6.95
CA VAL A 451 -23.54 -10.91 6.36
C VAL A 451 -24.52 -11.25 7.49
N ALA A 452 -25.50 -10.40 7.71
CA ALA A 452 -26.45 -10.51 8.81
C ALA A 452 -27.09 -11.91 8.90
N ASN A 453 -27.18 -12.45 10.13
CA ASN A 453 -27.75 -13.77 10.46
C ASN A 453 -27.06 -14.95 9.76
N THR A 454 -25.77 -14.83 9.46
CA THR A 454 -24.97 -15.91 8.87
C THR A 454 -23.59 -15.99 9.53
N ASP A 455 -22.87 -17.08 9.29
CA ASP A 455 -21.45 -17.25 9.67
C ASP A 455 -20.51 -16.75 8.56
N TYR A 456 -20.93 -15.72 7.79
CA TYR A 456 -20.15 -15.21 6.68
C TYR A 456 -19.76 -13.75 6.87
N SER A 457 -18.56 -13.40 6.38
CA SER A 457 -18.15 -12.03 6.17
C SER A 457 -17.74 -11.83 4.71
N VAL A 458 -17.93 -10.62 4.19
CA VAL A 458 -17.47 -10.23 2.85
C VAL A 458 -16.28 -9.30 2.99
N ILE A 459 -15.17 -9.66 2.35
CA ILE A 459 -13.99 -8.83 2.20
C ILE A 459 -14.12 -8.08 0.87
N GLN A 460 -14.06 -6.76 0.90
CA GLN A 460 -14.09 -5.93 -0.31
C GLN A 460 -12.87 -5.02 -0.39
N GLY A 461 -12.37 -4.84 -1.61
CA GLY A 461 -11.34 -3.86 -1.92
C GLY A 461 -11.88 -2.85 -2.94
N MET A 462 -11.90 -1.57 -2.58
CA MET A 462 -12.34 -0.48 -3.43
C MET A 462 -11.18 0.46 -3.79
N TRP A 463 -11.10 0.81 -5.07
CA TRP A 463 -10.20 1.83 -5.58
C TRP A 463 -10.97 3.06 -6.03
N SER A 464 -10.89 4.13 -5.25
CA SER A 464 -11.54 5.41 -5.56
C SER A 464 -10.85 6.07 -6.74
N ARG A 465 -11.63 6.59 -7.68
CA ARG A 465 -11.10 7.26 -8.87
C ARG A 465 -11.53 8.72 -8.99
N HIS A 466 -12.81 9.02 -8.87
CA HIS A 466 -13.39 10.35 -8.96
C HIS A 466 -12.87 11.16 -10.16
N THR A 467 -12.68 10.50 -11.30
CA THR A 467 -12.12 11.13 -12.50
C THR A 467 -12.62 10.43 -13.76
N THR A 468 -12.45 11.08 -14.90
CA THR A 468 -12.83 10.52 -16.20
C THR A 468 -11.76 9.53 -16.70
N LEU A 469 -12.15 8.29 -16.97
CA LEU A 469 -11.37 7.37 -17.77
C LEU A 469 -11.42 7.84 -19.22
N LYS A 470 -10.30 8.34 -19.73
CA LYS A 470 -10.23 8.90 -21.07
C LYS A 470 -10.23 7.81 -22.14
N LYS A 471 -10.74 8.18 -23.32
CA LYS A 471 -10.68 7.31 -24.49
C LYS A 471 -9.27 6.85 -24.80
N GLY A 472 -9.07 5.54 -24.82
CA GLY A 472 -7.79 4.90 -25.09
C GLY A 472 -6.90 4.70 -23.87
N ASP A 473 -7.23 5.31 -22.72
CA ASP A 473 -6.52 5.06 -21.47
C ASP A 473 -6.91 3.71 -20.89
N THR A 474 -5.97 3.08 -20.19
CA THR A 474 -6.19 1.82 -19.49
C THR A 474 -5.72 1.94 -18.05
N TRP A 475 -6.63 1.71 -17.11
CA TRP A 475 -6.31 1.59 -15.69
C TRP A 475 -6.11 0.12 -15.33
N LYS A 476 -5.08 -0.13 -14.53
CA LYS A 476 -4.73 -1.48 -14.08
C LYS A 476 -4.77 -1.53 -12.57
N VAL A 477 -5.40 -2.55 -12.04
CA VAL A 477 -5.48 -2.81 -10.61
C VAL A 477 -5.46 -4.31 -10.36
N SER A 478 -4.95 -4.73 -9.23
CA SER A 478 -4.90 -6.13 -8.84
C SER A 478 -5.25 -6.32 -7.37
N ALA A 479 -5.73 -7.52 -7.05
CA ALA A 479 -6.04 -7.93 -5.70
C ALA A 479 -5.43 -9.31 -5.42
N VAL A 480 -5.26 -9.63 -4.16
CA VAL A 480 -4.71 -10.90 -3.70
C VAL A 480 -5.59 -11.53 -2.63
N VAL A 481 -5.66 -12.84 -2.63
CA VAL A 481 -6.08 -13.66 -1.50
C VAL A 481 -5.11 -14.83 -1.35
N GLY A 482 -4.57 -15.03 -0.15
CA GLY A 482 -3.55 -16.03 0.09
C GLY A 482 -3.74 -16.78 1.41
N LEU A 483 -3.03 -17.90 1.55
CA LEU A 483 -3.08 -18.76 2.72
C LEU A 483 -2.10 -18.29 3.79
N ILE A 484 -2.51 -18.41 5.05
CA ILE A 484 -1.63 -18.34 6.21
C ILE A 484 -1.15 -19.75 6.52
N ALA A 485 0.15 -19.93 6.73
CA ALA A 485 0.73 -21.21 7.08
C ALA A 485 0.20 -21.71 8.43
N GLN A 486 -0.11 -23.00 8.47
CA GLN A 486 -0.62 -23.72 9.65
C GLN A 486 0.44 -24.72 10.13
N ASP A 487 1.21 -24.38 11.14
CA ASP A 487 2.34 -25.20 11.60
C ASP A 487 1.95 -26.36 12.54
N GLY A 488 0.68 -26.61 12.70
CA GLY A 488 0.11 -27.77 13.42
C GLY A 488 0.16 -27.70 14.95
N LYS A 489 0.88 -26.74 15.53
CA LYS A 489 1.02 -26.54 16.98
C LYS A 489 0.78 -25.08 17.39
N GLN A 490 -0.27 -24.48 16.89
CA GLN A 490 -0.61 -23.07 17.16
C GLN A 490 -1.07 -22.84 18.63
N SER A 491 -0.30 -23.31 19.59
CA SER A 491 -0.68 -23.22 21.01
C SER A 491 -0.39 -21.84 21.62
N SER A 492 0.51 -21.06 21.06
CA SER A 492 0.80 -19.72 21.56
C SER A 492 0.35 -18.64 20.57
N LYS A 493 -0.08 -17.50 21.08
CA LYS A 493 -0.44 -16.32 20.31
C LYS A 493 0.72 -15.86 19.42
N ASN A 494 1.94 -15.88 19.95
CA ASN A 494 3.14 -15.41 19.27
C ASN A 494 3.43 -16.24 17.98
N ILE A 495 3.33 -17.57 18.05
CA ILE A 495 3.59 -18.43 16.87
C ILE A 495 2.57 -18.15 15.76
N ARG A 496 1.30 -17.93 16.08
CA ARG A 496 0.28 -17.61 15.09
C ARG A 496 0.56 -16.29 14.38
N GLU A 497 0.95 -15.28 15.14
CA GLU A 497 1.28 -13.95 14.56
C GLU A 497 2.52 -14.01 13.66
N THR A 498 3.54 -14.80 14.05
CA THR A 498 4.74 -15.00 13.22
C THR A 498 4.44 -15.66 11.88
N GLN A 499 3.55 -16.67 11.84
CA GLN A 499 3.16 -17.32 10.59
C GLN A 499 2.31 -16.40 9.69
N LYS A 500 1.48 -15.51 10.28
CA LYS A 500 0.75 -14.48 9.54
C LYS A 500 1.71 -13.53 8.84
N ARG A 501 2.67 -12.97 9.59
CA ARG A 501 3.71 -12.09 9.03
C ARG A 501 4.48 -12.77 7.92
N ARG A 502 5.00 -13.97 8.19
CA ARG A 502 5.86 -14.68 7.25
C ARG A 502 5.12 -15.14 6.00
N SER A 503 3.85 -15.57 6.11
CA SER A 503 3.03 -15.94 4.95
C SER A 503 2.77 -14.73 4.05
N PHE A 504 2.46 -13.57 4.65
CA PHE A 504 2.26 -12.34 3.90
C PHE A 504 3.58 -11.85 3.28
N LEU A 505 4.68 -11.91 4.01
CA LEU A 505 6.01 -11.52 3.52
C LEU A 505 6.46 -12.41 2.33
N ALA A 506 6.20 -13.72 2.39
CA ALA A 506 6.49 -14.63 1.27
C ALA A 506 5.75 -14.25 -0.02
N TYR A 507 4.50 -13.77 0.10
CA TYR A 507 3.76 -13.19 -1.01
C TYR A 507 4.38 -11.87 -1.44
N SER A 508 4.58 -10.92 -0.52
CA SER A 508 4.99 -9.56 -0.85
C SER A 508 6.40 -9.52 -1.49
N GLU A 509 7.35 -10.29 -0.97
CA GLU A 509 8.70 -10.41 -1.57
C GLU A 509 8.68 -10.99 -2.98
N ARG A 510 7.77 -11.90 -3.25
CA ARG A 510 7.61 -12.51 -4.58
C ARG A 510 6.96 -11.55 -5.58
N GLU A 511 6.04 -10.70 -5.12
CA GLU A 511 5.23 -9.82 -5.96
C GLU A 511 5.70 -8.35 -5.99
N ARG A 512 6.64 -7.95 -5.14
CA ARG A 512 7.16 -6.58 -5.15
C ARG A 512 7.87 -6.25 -6.47
N ALA A 513 7.97 -4.96 -6.77
CA ALA A 513 8.55 -4.49 -8.03
C ALA A 513 9.99 -4.99 -8.23
N VAL A 514 10.81 -4.87 -7.20
CA VAL A 514 12.19 -5.38 -7.14
C VAL A 514 12.34 -6.13 -5.83
N PRO A 515 12.92 -7.34 -5.82
CA PRO A 515 13.22 -8.08 -4.60
C PRO A 515 14.02 -7.23 -3.61
N TRP A 516 13.88 -7.50 -2.30
CA TRP A 516 14.66 -6.82 -1.28
C TRP A 516 16.14 -6.88 -1.60
N ARG A 517 16.84 -5.77 -1.43
CA ARG A 517 18.27 -5.65 -1.72
C ARG A 517 18.95 -4.65 -0.79
N ALA A 518 20.20 -4.94 -0.43
CA ALA A 518 21.04 -4.01 0.30
C ALA A 518 21.37 -2.77 -0.56
N ASN A 519 21.07 -1.61 -0.04
CA ASN A 519 21.31 -0.32 -0.70
C ASN A 519 21.74 0.75 0.33
N PRO A 520 22.87 0.56 1.05
CA PRO A 520 23.40 1.63 1.87
C PRO A 520 23.72 2.83 0.98
N CYS A 521 23.27 4.02 1.37
CA CYS A 521 23.42 5.22 0.55
C CYS A 521 23.88 6.41 1.38
N TYR A 522 24.86 7.15 0.85
CA TYR A 522 25.19 8.48 1.35
C TYR A 522 24.10 9.46 0.93
N ILE A 523 23.69 10.36 1.84
CA ILE A 523 22.73 11.44 1.54
C ILE A 523 23.25 12.77 2.05
N SER A 524 23.33 13.76 1.17
CA SER A 524 24.05 15.01 1.40
C SER A 524 23.35 16.04 2.32
N TRP A 525 22.14 15.76 2.83
CA TRP A 525 21.29 16.74 3.51
C TRP A 525 21.98 17.50 4.65
N TYR A 526 22.59 16.79 5.59
CA TYR A 526 23.20 17.42 6.76
C TYR A 526 24.61 17.97 6.50
N GLU A 527 25.31 17.49 5.49
CA GLU A 527 26.67 17.93 5.19
C GLU A 527 26.70 19.14 4.25
N LEU A 528 25.91 19.12 3.18
CA LEU A 528 25.96 20.16 2.13
C LEU A 528 24.79 21.14 2.15
N ASN A 529 23.70 20.86 2.83
CA ASN A 529 22.41 21.48 2.51
C ASN A 529 21.58 22.04 3.66
N ILE A 530 21.88 21.71 4.89
CA ILE A 530 20.99 21.97 6.02
C ILE A 530 20.65 23.46 6.22
N ASP A 531 21.55 24.38 5.81
CA ASP A 531 21.32 25.83 5.99
C ASP A 531 20.49 26.45 4.87
N ARG A 532 20.22 25.71 3.80
CA ARG A 532 19.55 26.22 2.61
C ARG A 532 18.12 26.67 2.88
N ASN A 533 17.39 25.95 3.69
CA ASN A 533 16.01 26.28 4.01
C ASN A 533 15.84 27.67 4.64
N ASN A 534 16.90 28.22 5.21
CA ASN A 534 16.94 29.54 5.85
C ASN A 534 17.83 30.52 5.10
N ALA A 535 18.42 30.16 3.96
CA ALA A 535 19.30 31.01 3.21
C ALA A 535 18.55 32.19 2.59
N ALA A 536 19.17 33.36 2.60
CA ALA A 536 18.67 34.52 1.87
C ALA A 536 18.69 34.26 0.35
N PRO A 537 17.77 34.84 -0.43
CA PRO A 537 17.77 34.74 -1.88
C PRO A 537 19.15 35.06 -2.48
N GLY A 538 19.66 34.19 -3.35
CA GLY A 538 20.97 34.30 -3.98
C GLY A 538 22.12 33.70 -3.16
N ARG A 539 21.84 33.11 -1.97
CA ARG A 539 22.83 32.39 -1.16
C ARG A 539 22.45 30.90 -0.98
N GLU A 540 21.39 30.46 -1.59
CA GLU A 540 20.81 29.14 -1.50
C GLU A 540 21.74 28.02 -1.95
N TYR A 541 22.71 28.35 -2.78
CA TYR A 541 23.60 27.41 -3.46
C TYR A 541 25.05 27.41 -2.96
N THR A 542 25.34 28.03 -1.82
CA THR A 542 26.72 28.21 -1.37
C THR A 542 27.45 26.89 -1.10
N ASN A 543 26.76 25.85 -0.70
CA ASN A 543 27.34 24.57 -0.32
C ASN A 543 26.96 23.42 -1.25
N MET A 544 25.82 23.51 -1.93
CA MET A 544 25.34 22.46 -2.84
C MET A 544 25.76 22.80 -4.27
N THR A 545 26.97 22.37 -4.63
CA THR A 545 27.57 22.52 -5.96
C THR A 545 28.20 21.22 -6.39
N ALA A 546 28.44 21.05 -7.69
CA ALA A 546 29.13 19.88 -8.21
C ALA A 546 30.52 19.70 -7.55
N ASP A 547 31.29 20.79 -7.37
CA ASP A 547 32.61 20.75 -6.72
C ASP A 547 32.49 20.28 -5.26
N GLY A 548 31.49 20.76 -4.51
CA GLY A 548 31.27 20.33 -3.14
C GLY A 548 30.93 18.83 -3.04
N VAL A 549 30.12 18.34 -3.96
CA VAL A 549 29.80 16.88 -4.01
C VAL A 549 31.01 16.06 -4.42
N LEU A 550 31.81 16.52 -5.40
CA LEU A 550 33.02 15.84 -5.84
C LEU A 550 34.08 15.75 -4.73
N ASP A 551 34.21 16.79 -3.90
CA ASP A 551 35.09 16.77 -2.71
C ASP A 551 34.65 15.67 -1.71
N VAL A 552 33.37 15.60 -1.42
CA VAL A 552 32.80 14.52 -0.57
C VAL A 552 33.09 13.14 -1.16
N LEU A 553 32.84 12.93 -2.45
CA LEU A 553 33.10 11.65 -3.11
C LEU A 553 34.59 11.27 -3.05
N ALA A 554 35.50 12.24 -3.25
CA ALA A 554 36.94 11.99 -3.16
C ALA A 554 37.35 11.51 -1.75
N HIS A 555 36.75 12.11 -0.72
CA HIS A 555 36.97 11.70 0.66
C HIS A 555 36.45 10.29 0.95
N TRP A 556 35.22 10.00 0.54
CA TRP A 556 34.64 8.64 0.67
C TRP A 556 35.46 7.61 -0.08
N LYS A 557 35.96 7.95 -1.27
CA LYS A 557 36.85 7.07 -2.03
C LYS A 557 38.12 6.77 -1.25
N SER A 558 38.84 7.80 -0.78
CA SER A 558 40.13 7.61 -0.08
C SER A 558 39.96 6.96 1.29
N SER A 559 38.88 7.22 2.01
CA SER A 559 38.70 6.74 3.38
C SER A 559 38.02 5.38 3.46
N LEU A 560 37.15 5.01 2.50
CA LEU A 560 36.39 3.77 2.53
C LEU A 560 36.79 2.82 1.38
N TRP A 561 36.69 3.28 0.12
CA TRP A 561 36.92 2.41 -1.04
C TRP A 561 38.38 1.96 -1.17
N ASP A 562 39.31 2.91 -1.16
CA ASP A 562 40.71 2.61 -1.34
C ASP A 562 41.32 1.78 -0.19
N ARG A 563 40.73 1.87 1.02
CA ARG A 563 41.19 1.15 2.20
C ARG A 563 40.52 -0.23 2.39
N TYR A 564 39.23 -0.32 2.10
CA TYR A 564 38.40 -1.49 2.49
C TYR A 564 37.68 -2.15 1.33
N ASN A 565 37.76 -1.59 0.12
CA ASN A 565 37.10 -2.05 -1.10
C ASN A 565 35.57 -2.21 -0.96
N VAL A 566 34.97 -1.25 -0.27
CA VAL A 566 33.51 -1.10 -0.15
C VAL A 566 33.10 0.34 -0.35
N ALA A 567 31.86 0.56 -0.79
CA ALA A 567 31.26 1.88 -0.94
C ALA A 567 29.74 1.81 -0.71
N PRO A 568 29.08 2.93 -0.44
CA PRO A 568 27.63 3.05 -0.59
C PRO A 568 27.22 2.67 -2.01
N LYS A 569 26.01 2.15 -2.18
CA LYS A 569 25.46 1.84 -3.51
C LYS A 569 25.09 3.09 -4.29
N ASN A 570 24.67 4.14 -3.58
CA ASN A 570 24.30 5.40 -4.19
C ASN A 570 24.83 6.58 -3.37
N PHE A 571 25.27 7.63 -4.07
CA PHE A 571 25.50 8.96 -3.51
C PHE A 571 24.33 9.84 -3.89
N VAL A 572 23.44 10.13 -2.92
CA VAL A 572 22.20 10.85 -3.15
C VAL A 572 22.41 12.33 -2.87
N ILE A 573 22.26 13.13 -3.90
CA ILE A 573 22.28 14.59 -3.81
C ILE A 573 20.89 15.03 -3.35
N ASP A 574 20.81 15.50 -2.12
CA ASP A 574 19.57 15.92 -1.48
C ASP A 574 19.11 17.30 -1.98
N ASP A 575 18.06 17.87 -1.37
CA ASP A 575 17.48 19.17 -1.76
C ASP A 575 18.58 20.22 -1.99
N GLY A 576 18.65 20.83 -3.16
CA GLY A 576 19.60 21.88 -3.42
C GLY A 576 20.28 21.93 -4.77
N TRP A 577 20.09 20.97 -5.59
CA TRP A 577 20.71 20.90 -6.91
C TRP A 577 19.92 21.62 -8.01
N ASP A 578 18.66 21.97 -7.77
CA ASP A 578 17.70 22.43 -8.78
C ASP A 578 17.49 23.95 -8.81
N ASN A 579 17.12 24.45 -9.96
CA ASN A 579 16.44 25.74 -10.11
C ASN A 579 15.01 25.60 -9.63
N TYR A 580 14.59 26.52 -8.76
CA TYR A 580 13.28 26.43 -8.10
C TYR A 580 12.12 26.42 -9.08
N GLY A 581 11.34 25.35 -9.02
CA GLY A 581 10.11 25.15 -9.78
C GLY A 581 10.26 24.51 -11.15
N THR A 582 11.46 24.46 -11.72
CA THR A 582 11.72 23.87 -13.05
C THR A 582 12.38 22.51 -13.00
N TRP A 583 12.96 22.15 -11.86
CA TRP A 583 13.72 20.90 -11.67
C TRP A 583 14.89 20.74 -12.66
N THR A 584 15.44 21.84 -13.15
CA THR A 584 16.67 21.88 -13.93
C THR A 584 17.85 22.21 -13.01
N PHE A 585 19.06 21.87 -13.40
CA PHE A 585 20.25 22.15 -12.59
C PHE A 585 20.53 23.64 -12.50
N HIS A 586 20.86 24.13 -11.31
CA HIS A 586 21.33 25.50 -11.14
C HIS A 586 22.82 25.67 -11.57
N SER A 587 23.29 26.88 -11.63
CA SER A 587 24.64 27.23 -12.17
C SER A 587 25.81 26.55 -11.44
N GLY A 588 25.63 26.09 -10.20
CA GLY A 588 26.61 25.32 -9.44
C GLY A 588 26.84 23.89 -9.96
N PHE A 589 26.01 23.44 -10.90
CA PHE A 589 26.13 22.16 -11.57
C PHE A 589 26.29 22.33 -13.09
N PRO A 590 27.41 22.88 -13.56
CA PRO A 590 27.57 23.25 -14.97
C PRO A 590 27.56 22.07 -15.94
N ARG A 591 27.86 20.88 -15.47
CA ARG A 591 27.77 19.59 -16.20
C ARG A 591 26.74 18.63 -15.62
N GLU A 592 25.74 19.18 -14.95
CA GLU A 592 24.73 18.40 -14.22
C GLU A 592 25.41 17.49 -13.18
N MET A 593 25.00 16.20 -13.06
CA MET A 593 25.66 15.21 -12.19
C MET A 593 26.66 14.30 -12.94
N ARG A 594 27.03 14.61 -14.17
CA ARG A 594 27.83 13.71 -15.03
C ARG A 594 29.19 13.37 -14.45
N ASP A 595 29.92 14.36 -13.98
CA ASP A 595 31.25 14.18 -13.39
C ASP A 595 31.13 13.45 -12.03
N ILE A 596 30.10 13.77 -11.27
CA ILE A 596 29.77 13.12 -10.00
C ILE A 596 29.47 11.62 -10.24
N ALA A 597 28.64 11.31 -11.23
CA ALA A 597 28.29 9.94 -11.58
C ALA A 597 29.51 9.14 -12.09
N SER A 598 30.37 9.77 -12.90
CA SER A 598 31.62 9.17 -13.38
C SER A 598 32.56 8.85 -12.23
N GLN A 599 32.73 9.75 -11.24
CA GLN A 599 33.54 9.51 -10.05
C GLN A 599 32.92 8.46 -9.13
N ALA A 600 31.61 8.45 -8.92
CA ALA A 600 30.91 7.43 -8.14
C ALA A 600 31.11 6.03 -8.74
N ALA A 601 31.14 5.92 -10.07
CA ALA A 601 31.38 4.66 -10.77
C ALA A 601 32.76 4.07 -10.53
N ASP A 602 33.78 4.87 -10.15
CA ASP A 602 35.09 4.36 -9.73
C ASP A 602 35.05 3.50 -8.47
N MET A 603 34.01 3.68 -7.68
CA MET A 603 33.70 2.93 -6.47
C MET A 603 32.63 1.85 -6.70
N GLY A 604 32.18 1.64 -7.93
CA GLY A 604 31.05 0.75 -8.24
C GLY A 604 29.70 1.26 -7.73
N ALA A 605 29.57 2.56 -7.52
CA ALA A 605 28.37 3.24 -7.04
C ALA A 605 27.65 4.03 -8.16
N SER A 606 26.42 4.41 -7.91
CA SER A 606 25.62 5.31 -8.75
C SER A 606 25.32 6.60 -8.00
N VAL A 607 24.83 7.61 -8.74
CA VAL A 607 24.28 8.82 -8.12
C VAL A 607 22.77 8.69 -7.94
N GLY A 608 22.21 9.44 -7.02
CA GLY A 608 20.79 9.62 -6.82
C GLY A 608 20.42 11.07 -6.60
N ALA A 609 19.15 11.39 -6.63
CA ALA A 609 18.67 12.74 -6.38
C ALA A 609 17.42 12.77 -5.52
N TRP A 610 17.31 13.82 -4.72
CA TRP A 610 16.11 14.23 -4.04
C TRP A 610 15.21 15.03 -4.99
N LEU A 611 13.91 14.76 -4.97
CA LEU A 611 12.87 15.56 -5.61
C LEU A 611 11.66 15.63 -4.69
N GLY A 612 11.11 16.83 -4.52
CA GLY A 612 9.89 17.05 -3.73
C GLY A 612 8.67 17.21 -4.63
N PRO A 613 7.80 16.20 -4.77
CA PRO A 613 6.62 16.27 -5.65
C PRO A 613 5.68 17.46 -5.38
N VAL A 614 5.64 17.94 -4.13
CA VAL A 614 4.86 19.15 -3.75
C VAL A 614 5.74 20.35 -3.41
N GLY A 615 6.99 20.35 -3.88
CA GLY A 615 7.94 21.45 -3.76
C GLY A 615 8.93 21.38 -2.61
N GLY A 616 8.77 20.46 -1.67
CA GLY A 616 9.62 20.35 -0.48
C GLY A 616 9.32 21.41 0.59
N TYR A 617 10.33 21.69 1.44
CA TYR A 617 10.16 22.38 2.72
C TYR A 617 10.81 23.75 2.73
N GLY A 618 10.50 24.53 3.79
CA GLY A 618 11.11 25.83 4.06
C GLY A 618 10.97 26.84 2.92
N GLN A 619 11.89 27.79 2.86
CA GLN A 619 11.86 28.87 1.88
C GLN A 619 12.07 28.39 0.44
N SER A 620 12.92 27.40 0.22
CA SER A 620 13.12 26.79 -1.11
C SER A 620 11.83 26.15 -1.63
N GLY A 621 11.08 25.48 -0.76
CA GLY A 621 9.77 24.94 -1.09
C GLY A 621 8.75 26.02 -1.43
N GLU A 622 8.76 27.15 -0.72
CA GLU A 622 7.91 28.30 -1.05
C GLU A 622 8.23 28.89 -2.42
N TYR A 623 9.52 29.04 -2.77
CA TYR A 623 9.92 29.52 -4.09
C TYR A 623 9.45 28.59 -5.21
N ARG A 624 9.59 27.28 -5.05
CA ARG A 624 9.10 26.28 -6.01
C ARG A 624 7.58 26.37 -6.18
N ARG A 625 6.83 26.41 -5.08
CA ARG A 625 5.35 26.52 -5.10
C ARG A 625 4.90 27.86 -5.69
N ASN A 626 5.57 28.96 -5.39
CA ASN A 626 5.26 30.28 -5.95
C ASN A 626 5.46 30.32 -7.47
N TYR A 627 6.46 29.63 -8.01
CA TYR A 627 6.65 29.49 -9.46
C TYR A 627 5.41 28.88 -10.14
N TRP A 628 4.78 27.88 -9.50
CA TRP A 628 3.64 27.15 -10.03
C TRP A 628 2.28 27.74 -9.65
N LYS A 629 2.22 28.74 -8.78
CA LYS A 629 0.98 29.31 -8.24
C LYS A 629 -0.04 29.71 -9.32
N ASN A 630 0.42 30.28 -10.43
CA ASN A 630 -0.44 30.73 -11.53
C ASN A 630 -0.56 29.70 -12.67
N ASN A 631 -0.03 28.48 -12.48
CA ASN A 631 0.01 27.40 -13.47
C ASN A 631 -0.64 26.11 -12.96
N GLY A 632 -1.65 26.19 -12.11
CA GLY A 632 -2.38 25.05 -11.59
C GLY A 632 -1.80 24.43 -10.34
N GLY A 633 -0.78 25.05 -9.73
CA GLY A 633 -0.15 24.56 -8.51
C GLY A 633 0.86 23.45 -8.74
N MET A 634 1.61 23.13 -7.66
CA MET A 634 2.70 22.13 -7.66
C MET A 634 2.19 20.83 -7.03
N GLN A 635 1.41 20.11 -7.80
CA GLN A 635 0.80 18.82 -7.45
C GLN A 635 0.88 17.88 -8.65
N LEU A 636 1.05 16.60 -8.42
CA LEU A 636 1.15 15.60 -9.50
C LEU A 636 -0.17 15.38 -10.26
N SER A 637 -1.30 15.80 -9.69
CA SER A 637 -2.58 15.90 -10.40
C SER A 637 -2.65 17.05 -11.41
N ASN A 638 -1.72 18.03 -11.36
CA ASN A 638 -1.59 19.07 -12.36
C ASN A 638 -0.77 18.54 -13.56
N PRO A 639 -1.36 18.37 -14.75
CA PRO A 639 -0.69 17.75 -15.89
C PRO A 639 0.59 18.47 -16.32
N LYS A 640 0.58 19.81 -16.36
CA LYS A 640 1.77 20.58 -16.74
C LYS A 640 2.91 20.38 -15.76
N TYR A 641 2.59 20.32 -14.48
CA TYR A 641 3.59 20.07 -13.46
C TYR A 641 4.09 18.62 -13.53
N TYR A 642 3.19 17.66 -13.68
CA TYR A 642 3.55 16.24 -13.84
C TYR A 642 4.53 16.02 -15.00
N ASP A 643 4.25 16.60 -16.17
CA ASP A 643 5.13 16.51 -17.33
C ASP A 643 6.52 17.13 -17.07
N THR A 644 6.58 18.28 -16.39
CA THR A 644 7.83 18.92 -16.00
C THR A 644 8.62 18.04 -15.04
N PHE A 645 7.96 17.49 -14.05
CA PHE A 645 8.57 16.63 -13.04
C PHE A 645 9.06 15.30 -13.64
N LEU A 646 8.26 14.68 -14.50
CA LEU A 646 8.64 13.47 -15.24
C LEU A 646 9.79 13.72 -16.22
N ALA A 647 9.83 14.87 -16.88
CA ALA A 647 10.93 15.24 -17.77
C ALA A 647 12.25 15.37 -16.98
N ALA A 648 12.22 15.99 -15.79
CA ALA A 648 13.37 16.07 -14.90
C ALA A 648 13.85 14.67 -14.45
N ALA A 649 12.93 13.83 -13.99
CA ALA A 649 13.25 12.44 -13.62
C ALA A 649 13.84 11.65 -14.82
N THR A 650 13.29 11.84 -16.01
CA THR A 650 13.80 11.22 -17.24
C THR A 650 15.22 11.68 -17.57
N ASN A 651 15.50 12.99 -17.46
CA ASN A 651 16.84 13.55 -17.65
C ASN A 651 17.86 12.94 -16.67
N LEU A 652 17.48 12.84 -15.39
CA LEU A 652 18.33 12.23 -14.37
C LEU A 652 18.68 10.77 -14.70
N VAL A 653 17.69 9.96 -15.09
CA VAL A 653 17.94 8.53 -15.40
C VAL A 653 18.80 8.36 -16.67
N LYS A 654 18.57 9.18 -17.71
CA LYS A 654 19.16 8.95 -19.03
C LYS A 654 20.52 9.59 -19.23
N ASN A 655 20.78 10.76 -18.62
CA ASN A 655 21.84 11.62 -19.07
C ASN A 655 23.00 11.81 -18.05
N GLN A 656 22.92 11.15 -16.89
CA GLN A 656 23.94 11.30 -15.86
C GLN A 656 25.08 10.29 -16.05
N HIS A 657 25.89 10.50 -17.06
CA HIS A 657 27.12 9.77 -17.38
C HIS A 657 28.10 10.72 -18.11
N ASP A 658 29.38 10.42 -18.12
CA ASP A 658 30.38 11.18 -18.88
C ASP A 658 30.29 10.90 -20.40
N GLU A 659 31.17 11.51 -21.18
CA GLU A 659 31.21 11.37 -22.65
C GLU A 659 31.53 9.95 -23.11
N ASN A 660 32.09 9.11 -22.24
CA ASN A 660 32.40 7.73 -22.51
C ASN A 660 31.32 6.75 -22.03
N GLY A 661 30.23 7.28 -21.50
CA GLY A 661 29.12 6.50 -20.93
C GLY A 661 29.39 5.93 -19.54
N LYS A 662 30.46 6.41 -18.85
CA LYS A 662 30.77 6.01 -17.48
C LYS A 662 29.94 6.82 -16.49
N GLY A 663 29.40 6.13 -15.48
CA GLY A 663 28.47 6.68 -14.51
C GLY A 663 27.03 6.20 -14.76
N SER A 664 26.22 6.32 -13.76
CA SER A 664 24.78 5.98 -13.86
C SER A 664 23.99 6.66 -12.75
N PHE A 665 22.72 6.87 -13.03
CA PHE A 665 21.72 7.27 -12.05
C PHE A 665 20.99 6.02 -11.53
N GLY A 666 20.89 5.87 -10.21
CA GLY A 666 20.38 4.64 -9.58
C GLY A 666 19.33 4.83 -8.49
N PHE A 667 19.03 6.07 -8.08
CA PHE A 667 18.23 6.29 -6.87
C PHE A 667 17.40 7.57 -6.95
N PHE A 668 16.11 7.47 -6.61
CA PHE A 668 15.26 8.63 -6.33
C PHE A 668 14.86 8.67 -4.86
N LYS A 669 14.99 9.84 -4.23
CA LYS A 669 14.35 10.19 -2.98
C LYS A 669 13.19 11.15 -3.30
N PHE A 670 11.96 10.61 -3.37
CA PHE A 670 10.75 11.42 -3.54
C PHE A 670 10.22 11.81 -2.16
N ASP A 671 10.27 13.10 -1.85
CA ASP A 671 10.03 13.62 -0.51
C ASP A 671 8.83 14.57 -0.48
N GLY A 672 7.87 14.30 0.41
CA GLY A 672 6.66 15.09 0.53
C GLY A 672 5.66 14.81 -0.61
N ILE A 673 5.09 13.61 -0.65
CA ILE A 673 4.09 13.26 -1.67
C ILE A 673 2.68 13.76 -1.35
N SER A 674 2.42 14.17 -0.11
CA SER A 674 1.15 14.81 0.27
C SER A 674 1.21 16.32 0.13
N ALA A 675 0.04 16.96 0.03
CA ALA A 675 -0.04 18.41 0.04
C ALA A 675 0.65 18.99 1.28
N GLN A 676 1.48 20.01 1.08
CA GLN A 676 2.22 20.75 2.10
C GLN A 676 3.32 19.98 2.86
N GLY A 677 3.67 18.77 2.44
CA GLY A 677 4.79 18.03 3.02
C GLY A 677 4.62 17.65 4.50
N THR A 678 3.40 17.65 5.01
CA THR A 678 3.11 17.20 6.36
C THR A 678 2.97 15.69 6.43
N ALA A 679 3.36 15.11 7.55
CA ALA A 679 3.03 13.74 7.86
C ALA A 679 1.52 13.55 7.72
N VAL A 680 1.12 12.53 6.99
CA VAL A 680 -0.29 12.28 6.71
C VAL A 680 -0.83 11.38 7.79
N GLY A 681 -1.99 11.75 8.31
CA GLY A 681 -2.74 10.87 9.20
C GLY A 681 -3.23 9.59 8.50
N PRO A 682 -4.09 8.80 9.15
CA PRO A 682 -4.62 7.55 8.61
C PRO A 682 -5.29 7.68 7.25
N ASP A 683 -5.87 8.85 6.96
CA ASP A 683 -6.47 9.17 5.66
C ASP A 683 -5.81 10.44 5.09
N PRO A 684 -5.03 10.33 3.99
CA PRO A 684 -4.36 11.47 3.39
C PRO A 684 -5.31 12.48 2.71
N GLY A 685 -6.62 12.16 2.63
CA GLY A 685 -7.59 12.96 1.88
C GLY A 685 -7.42 12.81 0.36
N ASP A 686 -8.27 13.48 -0.40
CA ASP A 686 -8.29 13.33 -1.87
C ASP A 686 -7.01 13.84 -2.52
N THR A 687 -6.55 15.04 -2.15
CA THR A 687 -5.31 15.61 -2.72
C THR A 687 -4.08 14.75 -2.41
N GLY A 688 -4.00 14.17 -1.21
CA GLY A 688 -2.92 13.24 -0.85
C GLY A 688 -2.98 11.96 -1.68
N ASN A 689 -4.16 11.42 -1.94
CA ASN A 689 -4.34 10.25 -2.79
C ASN A 689 -3.99 10.53 -4.25
N GLU A 690 -4.40 11.65 -4.80
CA GLU A 690 -4.06 12.04 -6.17
C GLU A 690 -2.54 12.17 -6.38
N ASN A 691 -1.83 12.75 -5.41
CA ASN A 691 -0.38 12.82 -5.45
C ASN A 691 0.28 11.44 -5.29
N ALA A 692 -0.26 10.56 -4.42
CA ALA A 692 0.21 9.19 -4.29
C ALA A 692 -0.01 8.38 -5.58
N GLU A 693 -1.17 8.49 -6.22
CA GLU A 693 -1.43 7.90 -7.52
C GLU A 693 -0.47 8.44 -8.59
N GLY A 694 -0.22 9.76 -8.57
CA GLY A 694 0.71 10.41 -9.50
C GLY A 694 2.13 9.89 -9.35
N ILE A 695 2.62 9.70 -8.12
CA ILE A 695 3.98 9.17 -7.90
C ILE A 695 4.06 7.68 -8.28
N ILE A 696 3.04 6.88 -7.97
CA ILE A 696 2.96 5.47 -8.36
C ILE A 696 3.03 5.33 -9.89
N LEU A 697 2.26 6.12 -10.62
CA LEU A 697 2.29 6.13 -12.08
C LEU A 697 3.65 6.53 -12.63
N MET A 698 4.31 7.51 -12.02
CA MET A 698 5.64 7.97 -12.43
C MET A 698 6.71 6.89 -12.18
N GLU A 699 6.73 6.30 -11.00
CA GLU A 699 7.65 5.21 -10.66
C GLU A 699 7.44 4.01 -11.59
N GLN A 700 6.18 3.66 -11.88
CA GLN A 700 5.86 2.60 -12.84
C GLN A 700 6.37 2.94 -14.24
N TYR A 701 6.17 4.19 -14.71
CA TYR A 701 6.67 4.64 -16.01
C TYR A 701 8.20 4.54 -16.08
N ILE A 702 8.91 4.96 -15.03
CA ILE A 702 10.36 4.91 -14.98
C ILE A 702 10.85 3.46 -15.03
N ARG A 703 10.24 2.54 -14.28
CA ARG A 703 10.58 1.12 -14.32
C ARG A 703 10.32 0.50 -15.69
N ASP A 704 9.17 0.77 -16.27
CA ASP A 704 8.76 0.14 -17.52
C ASP A 704 9.50 0.67 -18.76
N ASN A 705 9.96 1.94 -18.73
CA ASN A 705 10.45 2.61 -19.93
C ASN A 705 11.89 3.13 -19.85
N LEU A 706 12.44 3.32 -18.64
CA LEU A 706 13.75 3.93 -18.48
C LEU A 706 14.76 2.99 -17.83
N LYS A 707 14.46 2.52 -16.61
CA LYS A 707 15.35 1.66 -15.83
C LYS A 707 14.56 0.85 -14.82
N GLU A 708 14.42 -0.46 -15.05
CA GLU A 708 13.57 -1.34 -14.24
C GLU A 708 14.09 -1.47 -12.79
N ASP A 709 15.44 -1.53 -12.61
CA ASP A 709 16.09 -1.78 -11.32
C ASP A 709 16.43 -0.52 -10.51
N ILE A 710 15.88 0.65 -10.87
CA ILE A 710 16.10 1.87 -10.10
C ILE A 710 15.58 1.73 -8.67
N PHE A 711 16.25 2.34 -7.70
CA PHE A 711 15.81 2.33 -6.31
C PHE A 711 14.91 3.53 -6.03
N PHE A 712 13.69 3.29 -5.59
CA PHE A 712 12.76 4.33 -5.18
C PHE A 712 12.63 4.38 -3.65
N ASN A 713 12.94 5.54 -3.10
CA ASN A 713 12.60 5.92 -1.75
C ASN A 713 11.49 6.98 -1.79
N THR A 714 10.27 6.54 -1.53
CA THR A 714 9.08 7.39 -1.46
C THR A 714 8.83 7.72 0.00
N THR A 715 9.19 8.95 0.40
CA THR A 715 9.36 9.28 1.82
C THR A 715 8.13 9.88 2.48
N VAL A 716 8.23 11.10 3.00
CA VAL A 716 7.19 11.80 3.76
C VAL A 716 5.90 11.93 2.93
N GLY A 717 4.79 11.59 3.55
CA GLY A 717 3.49 11.54 2.90
C GLY A 717 3.08 10.12 2.46
N THR A 718 3.96 9.11 2.63
CA THR A 718 3.55 7.71 2.62
C THR A 718 2.93 7.31 3.97
N TRP A 719 2.25 6.20 4.00
CA TRP A 719 1.64 5.63 5.22
C TRP A 719 1.92 4.13 5.30
N ALA A 720 1.63 3.51 6.44
CA ALA A 720 1.96 2.13 6.73
C ALA A 720 1.06 1.15 5.95
N SER A 721 1.27 1.05 4.65
CA SER A 721 0.66 0.06 3.77
C SER A 721 1.74 -0.79 3.09
N PRO A 722 1.66 -2.13 3.15
CA PRO A 722 2.64 -2.97 2.48
C PRO A 722 2.50 -2.96 0.95
N PHE A 723 1.40 -2.44 0.43
CA PHE A 723 1.17 -2.39 -1.01
C PHE A 723 1.97 -1.28 -1.72
N TRP A 724 2.62 -0.38 -0.99
CA TRP A 724 3.63 0.52 -1.56
C TRP A 724 4.72 -0.26 -2.30
N TYR A 725 5.15 -1.41 -1.76
CA TYR A 725 6.27 -2.19 -2.31
C TYR A 725 5.96 -2.95 -3.61
N LYS A 726 4.74 -2.85 -4.11
CA LYS A 726 4.41 -3.23 -5.49
C LYS A 726 5.12 -2.34 -6.51
N ILE A 727 5.55 -1.14 -6.11
CA ILE A 727 6.17 -0.13 -6.96
C ILE A 727 7.47 0.43 -6.36
N THR A 728 7.45 0.92 -5.12
CA THR A 728 8.60 1.55 -4.44
C THR A 728 9.46 0.53 -3.70
N ASP A 729 10.70 0.90 -3.34
CA ASP A 729 11.62 0.04 -2.57
C ASP A 729 11.59 0.36 -1.07
N ALA A 730 11.45 1.64 -0.70
CA ALA A 730 11.44 2.08 0.69
C ALA A 730 10.43 3.22 0.93
N THR A 731 9.81 3.22 2.12
CA THR A 731 8.87 4.25 2.59
C THR A 731 9.31 4.83 3.93
N TRP A 732 8.73 5.96 4.30
CA TRP A 732 9.05 6.67 5.55
C TRP A 732 8.52 5.96 6.79
N ARG A 733 9.33 5.92 7.87
CA ARG A 733 8.94 5.35 9.19
C ARG A 733 7.89 6.16 9.95
N GLN A 734 7.48 7.29 9.42
CA GLN A 734 6.56 8.28 10.00
C GLN A 734 7.17 9.15 11.10
N ASP A 735 6.44 10.22 11.47
CA ASP A 735 6.78 11.24 12.46
C ASP A 735 8.02 12.10 12.09
N ALA A 736 8.62 12.80 13.05
CA ALA A 736 9.66 13.81 12.81
C ALA A 736 11.00 13.17 12.38
N ASP A 737 11.82 13.96 11.66
CA ASP A 737 13.16 13.56 11.20
C ASP A 737 14.02 13.09 12.36
N TRP A 738 14.01 13.86 13.46
CA TRP A 738 14.69 13.50 14.70
C TRP A 738 13.95 14.09 15.92
N ASN A 739 14.06 13.40 17.03
CA ASN A 739 13.51 13.80 18.33
C ASN A 739 14.23 13.00 19.42
N LYS A 740 13.88 13.23 20.66
CA LYS A 740 14.43 12.51 21.83
C LYS A 740 13.31 11.99 22.69
N ILE A 741 13.48 10.78 23.20
CA ILE A 741 12.52 10.18 24.12
C ILE A 741 13.22 9.30 25.16
N GLY A 742 12.55 9.09 26.28
CA GLY A 742 13.03 8.26 27.38
C GLY A 742 13.77 9.07 28.44
N THR A 743 14.45 8.38 29.33
CA THR A 743 15.16 8.96 30.48
C THR A 743 16.68 9.01 30.30
N ASN A 744 17.17 8.60 29.13
CA ASN A 744 18.60 8.60 28.88
C ASN A 744 19.10 10.04 28.70
N PRO A 745 20.11 10.50 29.48
CA PRO A 745 20.64 11.87 29.36
C PRO A 745 21.53 12.07 28.12
N ASN A 746 21.94 11.01 27.45
CA ASN A 746 22.69 11.11 26.19
C ASN A 746 21.71 11.33 25.03
N ASP A 747 21.85 12.45 24.36
CA ASP A 747 20.94 12.88 23.29
C ASP A 747 20.90 11.90 22.12
N ARG A 748 22.04 11.28 21.75
CA ARG A 748 22.09 10.29 20.67
C ARG A 748 21.40 8.99 21.07
N GLU A 749 21.62 8.50 22.26
CA GLU A 749 20.92 7.29 22.75
C GLU A 749 19.40 7.53 22.87
N ALA A 750 18.98 8.74 23.29
CA ALA A 750 17.57 9.14 23.30
C ALA A 750 16.98 9.27 21.91
N TRP A 751 17.77 9.71 20.93
CA TRP A 751 17.40 9.73 19.50
C TRP A 751 17.21 8.34 18.92
N ILE A 752 18.16 7.42 19.13
CA ILE A 752 18.03 6.04 18.68
C ILE A 752 16.74 5.41 19.26
N THR A 753 16.50 5.65 20.57
CA THR A 753 15.30 5.17 21.25
C THR A 753 14.01 5.73 20.62
N TYR A 754 13.98 7.03 20.31
CA TYR A 754 12.84 7.66 19.64
C TYR A 754 12.56 7.05 18.26
N ARG A 755 13.59 6.95 17.41
CA ARG A 755 13.49 6.39 16.08
C ARG A 755 12.91 4.98 16.11
N ASP A 756 13.47 4.13 16.95
CA ASP A 756 13.10 2.72 17.02
C ASP A 756 11.73 2.54 17.70
N MET A 757 11.36 3.42 18.66
CA MET A 757 10.01 3.43 19.25
C MET A 757 8.94 3.79 18.21
N GLN A 758 9.21 4.71 17.29
CA GLN A 758 8.27 5.02 16.20
C GLN A 758 8.04 3.81 15.29
N VAL A 759 9.11 3.11 14.93
CA VAL A 759 8.99 1.85 14.17
C VAL A 759 8.18 0.81 14.96
N TYR A 760 8.44 0.67 16.26
CA TYR A 760 7.69 -0.26 17.10
C TYR A 760 6.20 0.07 17.14
N ASN A 761 5.84 1.29 17.46
CA ASN A 761 4.44 1.68 17.64
C ASN A 761 3.64 1.62 16.32
N ILE A 762 4.23 2.07 15.21
CA ILE A 762 3.49 2.21 13.95
C ILE A 762 3.52 0.91 13.12
N TYR A 763 4.66 0.24 13.07
CA TYR A 763 4.84 -0.92 12.19
C TYR A 763 4.77 -2.26 12.93
N VAL A 764 5.35 -2.36 14.11
CA VAL A 764 5.34 -3.64 14.83
C VAL A 764 3.98 -3.89 15.49
N THR A 765 3.36 -2.86 16.09
CA THR A 765 2.08 -3.00 16.80
C THR A 765 0.87 -2.75 15.90
N ASP A 766 0.86 -1.65 15.15
CA ASP A 766 -0.33 -1.22 14.42
C ASP A 766 -0.41 -1.78 13.00
N SER A 767 0.73 -2.00 12.33
CA SER A 767 0.78 -2.48 10.95
C SER A 767 1.80 -3.62 10.76
N PRO A 768 1.67 -4.75 11.48
CA PRO A 768 2.70 -5.79 11.58
C PRO A 768 2.97 -6.55 10.27
N LEU A 769 2.14 -6.37 9.24
CA LEU A 769 2.36 -6.95 7.92
C LEU A 769 3.15 -6.02 6.98
N CYS A 770 3.39 -4.78 7.38
CA CYS A 770 4.27 -3.89 6.63
C CYS A 770 5.73 -4.22 7.01
N PRO A 771 6.56 -4.67 6.05
CA PRO A 771 7.91 -5.14 6.38
C PRO A 771 8.79 -4.01 6.91
N ILE A 772 9.36 -4.18 8.10
CA ILE A 772 10.24 -3.17 8.71
C ILE A 772 11.58 -3.00 7.98
N ASN A 773 11.98 -4.01 7.22
CA ASN A 773 13.20 -4.00 6.40
C ASN A 773 13.08 -3.18 5.10
N THR A 774 11.96 -2.54 4.90
CA THR A 774 11.69 -1.65 3.76
C THR A 774 11.48 -0.20 4.18
N LEU A 775 11.82 0.13 5.44
CA LEU A 775 11.62 1.48 5.96
C LEU A 775 12.86 2.33 5.79
N MET A 776 12.67 3.55 5.37
CA MET A 776 13.59 4.65 5.59
C MET A 776 13.51 5.03 7.07
N THR A 777 14.54 4.70 7.84
CA THR A 777 14.54 4.89 9.30
C THR A 777 15.14 6.21 9.76
N HIS A 778 15.66 7.02 8.83
CA HIS A 778 16.55 8.16 9.06
C HIS A 778 17.90 7.73 9.62
N GLY A 779 18.34 6.58 9.25
CA GLY A 779 19.61 5.89 9.32
C GLY A 779 20.62 6.33 10.37
N PHE A 780 21.85 6.63 9.91
CA PHE A 780 22.97 7.10 10.71
C PHE A 780 23.20 8.60 10.46
N ILE A 781 23.02 9.44 11.52
CA ILE A 781 23.21 10.89 11.45
C ILE A 781 24.46 11.28 12.22
N LEU A 782 25.51 11.72 11.51
CA LEU A 782 26.74 12.23 12.09
C LEU A 782 26.99 13.63 11.56
N THR A 783 26.62 14.65 12.32
CA THR A 783 26.70 16.07 11.90
C THR A 783 27.01 16.96 13.11
N GLU A 784 27.63 18.13 12.88
CA GLU A 784 27.81 19.14 13.91
C GLU A 784 26.50 19.90 14.21
N ARG A 785 25.43 19.64 13.46
CA ARG A 785 24.19 20.41 13.49
C ARG A 785 23.08 19.64 14.21
N GLY A 786 22.29 20.35 14.99
CA GLY A 786 21.17 19.82 15.71
C GLY A 786 21.54 19.10 17.02
N ASP A 787 20.53 18.68 17.75
CA ASP A 787 20.69 18.14 19.10
C ASP A 787 21.29 16.72 19.10
N VAL A 788 21.22 15.99 17.98
CA VAL A 788 21.79 14.63 17.87
C VAL A 788 23.31 14.61 17.96
N SER A 789 23.98 15.73 17.67
CA SER A 789 25.43 15.86 17.81
C SER A 789 25.92 16.19 19.22
N LYS A 790 25.00 16.56 20.12
CA LYS A 790 25.36 16.80 21.52
C LYS A 790 25.74 15.48 22.21
N ASN A 791 26.82 15.52 22.99
CA ASN A 791 27.35 14.34 23.70
C ASN A 791 27.74 13.18 22.77
N MET A 792 28.11 13.49 21.52
CA MET A 792 28.57 12.52 20.54
C MET A 792 29.96 11.99 20.94
N ASN A 793 30.09 10.67 20.94
CA ASN A 793 31.36 9.98 21.10
C ASN A 793 31.38 8.73 20.20
N TYR A 794 32.49 8.02 20.20
CA TYR A 794 32.68 6.83 19.36
C TYR A 794 31.64 5.75 19.69
N GLU A 795 31.41 5.45 20.96
CA GLU A 795 30.55 4.35 21.40
C GLU A 795 29.09 4.58 20.98
N ASN A 796 28.55 5.78 21.19
CA ASN A 796 27.15 6.04 20.82
C ASN A 796 26.98 6.20 19.28
N ALA A 797 27.99 6.64 18.55
CA ALA A 797 27.99 6.66 17.10
C ALA A 797 28.03 5.22 16.53
N LEU A 798 28.84 4.34 17.12
CA LEU A 798 28.88 2.92 16.74
C LEU A 798 27.57 2.20 17.06
N ASN A 799 26.92 2.50 18.19
CA ASN A 799 25.62 1.95 18.52
C ASN A 799 24.56 2.32 17.48
N GLU A 800 24.53 3.61 17.07
CA GLU A 800 23.59 4.05 16.03
C GLU A 800 23.86 3.38 14.70
N LEU A 801 25.13 3.27 14.31
CA LEU A 801 25.54 2.60 13.09
C LEU A 801 25.10 1.12 13.08
N ARG A 802 25.35 0.40 14.17
CA ARG A 802 24.93 -1.00 14.34
C ARG A 802 23.41 -1.15 14.26
N CYS A 803 22.66 -0.28 14.93
CA CYS A 803 21.18 -0.30 14.84
C CYS A 803 20.67 -0.04 13.42
N ALA A 804 21.26 0.92 12.71
CA ALA A 804 20.88 1.28 11.35
C ALA A 804 21.05 0.14 10.35
N PHE A 805 22.06 -0.72 10.53
CA PHE A 805 22.26 -1.91 9.71
C PHE A 805 21.47 -3.12 10.22
N ALA A 806 21.39 -3.31 11.54
CA ALA A 806 20.77 -4.47 12.16
C ALA A 806 19.26 -4.54 11.97
N CYS A 807 18.57 -3.40 11.80
CA CYS A 807 17.12 -3.37 11.53
C CYS A 807 16.74 -4.05 10.22
N GLY A 808 17.72 -4.44 9.42
CA GLY A 808 17.52 -5.15 8.16
C GLY A 808 17.02 -4.27 7.04
N SER A 809 16.90 -2.95 7.23
CA SER A 809 16.49 -2.06 6.14
C SER A 809 17.43 -2.22 4.95
N GLY A 810 16.83 -2.45 3.78
CA GLY A 810 17.58 -2.44 2.53
C GLY A 810 18.26 -1.08 2.34
N MET A 811 17.54 -0.01 2.62
CA MET A 811 18.04 1.36 2.59
C MET A 811 18.64 1.74 3.95
N VAL A 812 19.95 1.85 4.03
CA VAL A 812 20.64 2.44 5.18
C VAL A 812 21.16 3.81 4.78
N GLU A 813 20.53 4.85 5.32
CA GLU A 813 20.90 6.22 5.03
C GLU A 813 22.10 6.63 5.88
N LEU A 814 23.13 7.17 5.24
CA LEU A 814 24.36 7.63 5.83
C LEU A 814 24.42 9.16 5.69
N TYR A 815 23.87 9.86 6.68
CA TYR A 815 23.90 11.31 6.78
C TYR A 815 25.12 11.75 7.58
N ASN A 816 26.30 11.49 7.09
CA ASN A 816 27.53 11.72 7.86
C ASN A 816 28.47 12.70 7.19
N ASP A 817 28.89 13.68 7.98
CA ASP A 817 30.00 14.59 7.65
C ASP A 817 31.31 13.81 7.73
N TYR A 818 32.08 13.76 6.63
CA TYR A 818 33.32 13.01 6.56
C TYR A 818 34.38 13.53 7.54
N LYS A 819 34.38 14.84 7.88
CA LYS A 819 35.32 15.40 8.87
C LYS A 819 35.09 14.86 10.25
N LEU A 820 33.82 14.65 10.62
CA LEU A 820 33.49 14.01 11.88
C LEU A 820 33.83 12.52 11.87
N MET A 821 33.65 11.83 10.75
CA MET A 821 34.11 10.45 10.57
C MET A 821 35.61 10.33 10.78
N ASP A 822 36.41 11.29 10.25
CA ASP A 822 37.89 11.32 10.41
C ASP A 822 38.29 11.61 11.85
N ASN A 823 37.58 12.49 12.53
CA ASN A 823 37.98 12.98 13.86
C ASN A 823 37.58 12.03 15.00
N ILE A 824 36.41 11.36 14.91
CA ILE A 824 35.96 10.46 15.95
C ILE A 824 36.83 9.21 16.02
N ASN A 825 37.50 9.02 17.14
CA ASN A 825 38.39 7.90 17.40
C ASN A 825 39.42 7.66 16.29
N ASN A 826 40.02 8.74 15.78
CA ASN A 826 41.01 8.71 14.69
C ASN A 826 40.54 7.99 13.42
N GLY A 827 39.29 8.20 13.06
CA GLY A 827 38.70 7.64 11.84
C GLY A 827 38.31 6.17 11.93
N LYS A 828 38.23 5.57 13.12
CA LYS A 828 37.84 4.15 13.29
C LYS A 828 36.47 3.86 12.73
N LEU A 829 35.52 4.83 12.78
CA LEU A 829 34.18 4.67 12.22
C LEU A 829 34.16 4.28 10.75
N TRP A 830 35.22 4.60 9.97
CA TRP A 830 35.32 4.16 8.57
C TRP A 830 35.48 2.65 8.45
N SER A 831 36.31 2.04 9.31
CA SER A 831 36.46 0.59 9.33
C SER A 831 35.17 -0.10 9.81
N ASP A 832 34.51 0.46 10.83
CA ASP A 832 33.26 -0.09 11.37
C ASP A 832 32.13 -0.04 10.33
N LEU A 833 32.04 1.08 9.60
CA LEU A 833 31.11 1.21 8.47
C LEU A 833 31.42 0.19 7.35
N ALA A 834 32.71 0.00 7.03
CA ALA A 834 33.10 -0.96 6.02
C ALA A 834 32.68 -2.39 6.41
N ASP A 835 32.88 -2.76 7.66
CA ASP A 835 32.52 -4.09 8.17
C ASP A 835 31.00 -4.28 8.20
N LEU A 836 30.21 -3.25 8.54
CA LEU A 836 28.76 -3.30 8.49
C LEU A 836 28.21 -3.38 7.06
N ILE A 837 28.79 -2.67 6.10
CA ILE A 837 28.40 -2.81 4.68
C ILE A 837 28.67 -4.24 4.19
N LYS A 838 29.82 -4.83 4.54
CA LYS A 838 30.13 -6.24 4.22
C LYS A 838 29.13 -7.18 4.90
N TRP A 839 28.89 -6.97 6.20
CA TRP A 839 27.94 -7.77 6.98
C TRP A 839 26.54 -7.75 6.35
N GLN A 840 26.02 -6.59 5.95
CA GLN A 840 24.73 -6.47 5.29
C GLN A 840 24.71 -7.25 3.96
N LYS A 841 25.75 -7.12 3.16
CA LYS A 841 25.88 -7.85 1.89
C LYS A 841 25.93 -9.36 2.11
N ASP A 842 26.70 -9.83 3.09
CA ASP A 842 26.89 -11.27 3.38
C ASP A 842 25.62 -11.91 3.99
N ASN A 843 24.74 -11.10 4.58
CA ASN A 843 23.48 -11.53 5.17
C ASN A 843 22.24 -11.14 4.34
N ALA A 844 22.42 -10.67 3.11
CA ALA A 844 21.32 -10.21 2.27
C ALA A 844 20.22 -11.27 2.06
N ASP A 845 20.60 -12.56 1.98
CA ASP A 845 19.67 -13.67 1.80
C ASP A 845 18.82 -14.01 3.04
N VAL A 846 19.20 -13.53 4.21
CA VAL A 846 18.42 -13.71 5.43
C VAL A 846 17.75 -12.41 5.89
N LEU A 847 18.34 -11.25 5.65
CA LEU A 847 17.82 -9.95 6.10
C LEU A 847 16.46 -9.57 5.48
N MET A 848 16.06 -10.20 4.39
CA MET A 848 14.70 -10.03 3.87
C MET A 848 13.62 -10.51 4.87
N ASP A 849 13.98 -11.39 5.82
CA ASP A 849 13.10 -11.84 6.92
C ASP A 849 13.16 -10.92 8.15
N ALA A 850 13.95 -9.86 8.13
CA ALA A 850 14.17 -9.05 9.33
C ALA A 850 12.86 -8.65 10.02
N HIS A 851 12.81 -8.92 11.31
CA HIS A 851 11.64 -8.69 12.17
C HIS A 851 12.09 -8.24 13.56
N TRP A 852 11.13 -7.74 14.32
CA TRP A 852 11.36 -7.21 15.66
C TRP A 852 11.50 -8.31 16.70
N VAL A 853 12.38 -8.10 17.69
CA VAL A 853 12.56 -8.94 18.88
C VAL A 853 12.49 -8.11 20.12
N GLY A 854 11.86 -8.64 21.16
CA GLY A 854 11.79 -8.00 22.47
C GLY A 854 10.70 -6.95 22.60
N GLY A 855 10.90 -5.98 23.49
CA GLY A 855 9.87 -5.06 23.94
C GLY A 855 9.86 -3.72 23.21
N ASN A 856 9.22 -2.74 23.86
CA ASN A 856 9.14 -1.36 23.40
C ASN A 856 10.40 -0.58 23.81
N PRO A 857 11.10 0.09 22.87
CA PRO A 857 12.25 0.95 23.23
C PRO A 857 11.97 1.94 24.34
N TRP A 858 10.74 2.47 24.39
CA TRP A 858 10.23 3.31 25.47
C TRP A 858 8.71 3.17 25.60
N ASN A 859 8.26 2.53 26.66
CA ASN A 859 6.83 2.27 26.91
C ASN A 859 6.11 3.40 27.70
N GLY A 860 6.74 4.57 27.83
CA GLY A 860 6.25 5.70 28.63
C GLY A 860 6.79 5.76 30.04
N TYR A 861 7.37 4.69 30.56
CA TYR A 861 7.90 4.56 31.93
C TYR A 861 9.31 4.00 32.00
N SER A 862 9.65 3.07 31.11
CA SER A 862 10.94 2.37 31.10
C SER A 862 11.38 2.01 29.70
N HIS A 863 12.69 1.89 29.53
CA HIS A 863 13.30 1.26 28.37
C HIS A 863 13.21 -0.25 28.50
N GLU A 864 12.82 -0.96 27.46
CA GLU A 864 12.87 -2.41 27.39
C GLU A 864 14.00 -2.84 26.45
N ILE A 865 14.55 -4.04 26.65
CA ILE A 865 15.47 -4.60 25.64
C ILE A 865 14.66 -4.97 24.41
N TYR A 866 15.19 -4.59 23.27
CA TYR A 866 14.64 -4.87 21.96
C TYR A 866 15.72 -5.08 20.93
N GLY A 867 15.32 -5.43 19.71
CA GLY A 867 16.23 -5.53 18.59
C GLY A 867 15.58 -6.15 17.37
N TRP A 868 16.41 -6.81 16.60
CA TRP A 868 16.01 -7.37 15.31
C TRP A 868 16.57 -8.76 15.13
N ALA A 869 15.82 -9.60 14.45
CA ALA A 869 16.28 -10.90 14.04
C ALA A 869 15.85 -11.21 12.63
N ALA A 870 16.53 -12.13 12.00
CA ALA A 870 16.14 -12.71 10.72
C ALA A 870 16.57 -14.17 10.69
N TRP A 871 15.79 -15.01 10.01
CA TRP A 871 16.06 -16.44 9.94
C TRP A 871 15.66 -17.02 8.59
N ASN A 872 16.49 -17.90 8.09
CA ASN A 872 16.14 -18.88 7.08
C ASN A 872 16.67 -20.26 7.51
N SER A 873 16.42 -21.31 6.71
CA SER A 873 16.82 -22.67 7.07
C SER A 873 18.35 -22.91 7.11
N LYS A 874 19.17 -21.91 6.83
CA LYS A 874 20.64 -22.04 6.75
C LYS A 874 21.36 -21.17 7.75
N LYS A 875 20.88 -19.93 7.93
CA LYS A 875 21.51 -18.95 8.81
C LYS A 875 20.51 -18.00 9.44
N SER A 876 20.96 -17.27 10.43
CA SER A 876 20.16 -16.27 11.14
C SER A 876 21.02 -15.07 11.54
N THR A 877 20.36 -13.98 11.88
CA THR A 877 20.95 -12.83 12.57
C THR A 877 20.11 -12.53 13.81
N LEU A 878 20.77 -12.10 14.87
CA LEU A 878 20.12 -11.64 16.10
C LEU A 878 20.88 -10.41 16.59
N THR A 879 20.18 -9.30 16.78
CA THR A 879 20.71 -8.07 17.37
C THR A 879 19.83 -7.65 18.50
N LEU A 880 20.44 -7.31 19.63
CA LEU A 880 19.75 -6.82 20.82
C LEU A 880 20.33 -5.48 21.26
N ARG A 881 19.47 -4.55 21.68
CA ARG A 881 19.83 -3.24 22.18
C ARG A 881 19.24 -3.01 23.58
N ASN A 882 20.07 -2.49 24.49
CA ASN A 882 19.66 -1.88 25.74
C ASN A 882 19.88 -0.36 25.66
N GLY A 883 18.81 0.43 25.56
CA GLY A 883 18.85 1.90 25.56
C GLY A 883 18.79 2.54 26.94
N ASP A 884 18.78 1.74 28.01
CA ASP A 884 18.77 2.24 29.40
C ASP A 884 20.19 2.59 29.90
N THR A 885 20.28 3.46 30.86
CA THR A 885 21.53 3.80 31.57
C THR A 885 21.98 2.74 32.57
N LYS A 886 21.25 1.64 32.71
CA LYS A 886 21.55 0.50 33.57
C LYS A 886 21.55 -0.80 32.76
N ALA A 887 22.33 -1.77 33.22
CA ALA A 887 22.27 -3.12 32.69
C ALA A 887 20.86 -3.71 32.88
N LYS A 888 20.41 -4.44 31.88
CA LYS A 888 19.10 -5.12 31.86
C LYS A 888 19.22 -6.52 31.28
N SER A 889 18.29 -7.38 31.66
CA SER A 889 18.25 -8.75 31.17
C SER A 889 16.96 -9.01 30.39
N ILE A 890 17.06 -9.85 29.36
CA ILE A 890 15.94 -10.40 28.60
C ILE A 890 16.02 -11.92 28.66
N THR A 891 14.88 -12.57 28.82
CA THR A 891 14.78 -14.04 28.70
C THR A 891 13.99 -14.38 27.44
N LEU A 892 14.56 -15.20 26.58
CA LEU A 892 13.97 -15.62 25.31
C LEU A 892 14.45 -17.03 24.92
N THR A 893 13.80 -17.63 23.95
CA THR A 893 14.31 -18.78 23.19
C THR A 893 14.72 -18.34 21.79
N LEU A 894 15.63 -19.08 21.16
CA LEU A 894 15.98 -18.80 19.76
C LEU A 894 14.78 -19.03 18.83
N ARG A 895 13.90 -19.97 19.18
CA ARG A 895 12.65 -20.18 18.43
C ARG A 895 11.80 -18.91 18.38
N GLU A 896 11.58 -18.26 19.53
CA GLU A 896 10.79 -17.04 19.62
C GLU A 896 11.48 -15.87 18.95
N ALA A 897 12.78 -15.68 19.23
CA ALA A 897 13.54 -14.56 18.69
C ALA A 897 13.69 -14.60 17.17
N LEU A 898 13.83 -15.79 16.59
CA LEU A 898 14.04 -16.02 15.16
C LEU A 898 12.74 -16.41 14.43
N GLU A 899 11.61 -16.44 15.13
CA GLU A 899 10.30 -16.87 14.59
C GLU A 899 10.35 -18.23 13.89
N ILE A 900 11.09 -19.21 14.44
CA ILE A 900 11.25 -20.53 13.85
C ILE A 900 9.93 -21.30 13.96
N PRO A 901 9.38 -21.87 12.87
CA PRO A 901 8.16 -22.65 12.89
C PRO A 901 8.16 -23.79 13.92
N ALA A 902 7.00 -24.06 14.53
CA ALA A 902 6.88 -25.00 15.65
C ALA A 902 7.21 -26.46 15.28
N ASN A 903 7.10 -26.82 14.01
CA ASN A 903 7.44 -28.17 13.50
C ASN A 903 8.92 -28.36 13.17
N ILE A 904 9.77 -27.36 13.39
CA ILE A 904 11.21 -27.41 13.20
C ILE A 904 11.90 -27.62 14.54
N SER A 905 12.91 -28.43 14.59
CA SER A 905 13.78 -28.67 15.76
C SER A 905 15.24 -28.60 15.34
N GLY A 906 16.12 -28.28 16.26
CA GLY A 906 17.56 -28.22 15.98
C GLY A 906 18.32 -27.36 16.97
N LYS A 907 19.58 -27.11 16.66
CA LYS A 907 20.47 -26.24 17.44
C LYS A 907 21.11 -25.21 16.53
N ILE A 908 21.35 -24.03 17.07
CA ILE A 908 22.03 -22.93 16.37
C ILE A 908 23.30 -22.57 17.15
N VAL A 909 24.37 -22.31 16.42
CA VAL A 909 25.60 -21.74 16.95
C VAL A 909 25.59 -20.24 16.66
N LEU A 910 25.61 -19.42 17.70
CA LEU A 910 25.71 -17.97 17.58
C LEU A 910 27.17 -17.52 17.71
N THR A 911 27.60 -16.65 16.81
CA THR A 911 28.92 -16.02 16.83
C THR A 911 28.81 -14.52 16.63
N LYS A 912 29.67 -13.75 17.27
CA LYS A 912 29.77 -12.31 17.02
C LYS A 912 30.40 -12.06 15.64
N PRO A 913 29.84 -11.10 14.86
CA PRO A 913 30.39 -10.79 13.55
C PRO A 913 31.60 -9.87 13.55
N PHE A 914 31.89 -9.22 14.71
CA PHE A 914 32.96 -8.23 14.84
C PHE A 914 33.88 -8.60 16.00
N ASP A 915 35.20 -8.64 15.77
CA ASP A 915 36.21 -9.06 16.74
C ASP A 915 36.25 -8.15 17.99
N ASP A 916 35.95 -6.85 17.82
CA ASP A 916 35.93 -5.87 18.90
C ASP A 916 34.67 -5.86 19.74
N GLN A 917 33.63 -6.64 19.37
CA GLN A 917 32.43 -6.77 20.18
C GLN A 917 32.74 -7.59 21.45
N ALA A 918 32.37 -7.05 22.59
CA ALA A 918 32.51 -7.74 23.87
C ALA A 918 31.68 -9.04 23.93
N ALA A 919 32.02 -9.94 24.85
CA ALA A 919 31.17 -11.09 25.15
C ALA A 919 29.88 -10.65 25.83
N LEU A 920 28.76 -11.31 25.53
CA LEU A 920 27.46 -11.04 26.14
C LEU A 920 27.24 -12.00 27.33
N GLU A 921 26.92 -11.46 28.49
CA GLU A 921 26.56 -12.25 29.66
C GLU A 921 25.33 -13.12 29.41
N GLY A 922 25.44 -14.40 29.68
CA GLY A 922 24.40 -15.40 29.44
C GLY A 922 24.48 -16.10 28.07
N LEU A 923 25.47 -15.75 27.24
CA LEU A 923 25.71 -16.41 25.95
C LEU A 923 27.15 -16.91 25.89
N THR A 924 27.34 -18.22 25.62
CA THR A 924 28.64 -18.78 25.28
C THR A 924 28.78 -18.81 23.75
N GLU A 925 29.66 -17.98 23.23
CA GLU A 925 29.92 -17.90 21.79
C GLU A 925 30.45 -19.24 21.24
N GLY A 926 29.92 -19.69 20.11
CA GLY A 926 30.35 -20.94 19.48
C GLY A 926 29.73 -22.20 20.05
N GLU A 927 28.94 -22.12 21.13
CA GLU A 927 28.20 -23.25 21.68
C GLU A 927 26.92 -23.54 20.88
N ALA A 928 26.60 -24.82 20.71
CA ALA A 928 25.41 -25.27 20.01
C ALA A 928 24.18 -25.17 20.94
N ILE A 929 23.34 -24.16 20.76
CA ILE A 929 22.18 -23.85 21.58
C ILE A 929 20.94 -24.51 20.99
N ASP A 930 20.18 -25.26 21.79
CA ASP A 930 18.88 -25.76 21.39
C ASP A 930 17.90 -24.60 21.17
N ILE A 931 17.17 -24.61 20.05
CA ILE A 931 16.29 -23.49 19.70
C ILE A 931 15.15 -23.26 20.71
N ASP A 932 14.80 -24.27 21.50
CA ASP A 932 13.79 -24.20 22.57
C ASP A 932 14.39 -23.95 23.95
N GLN A 933 15.72 -23.86 24.06
CA GLN A 933 16.41 -23.56 25.32
C GLN A 933 16.16 -22.11 25.73
N GLN A 934 15.74 -21.88 26.98
CA GLN A 934 15.66 -20.53 27.52
C GLN A 934 17.05 -19.95 27.76
N LEU A 935 17.27 -18.76 27.24
CA LEU A 935 18.46 -17.95 27.42
C LEU A 935 18.10 -16.71 28.22
N THR A 936 18.86 -16.41 29.27
CA THR A 936 18.78 -15.11 29.95
C THR A 936 20.03 -14.33 29.63
N LEU A 937 19.88 -13.27 28.84
CA LEU A 937 20.95 -12.43 28.33
C LEU A 937 20.95 -11.10 29.05
N THR A 938 22.10 -10.69 29.61
CA THR A 938 22.24 -9.42 30.34
C THR A 938 23.07 -8.44 29.51
N LEU A 939 22.42 -7.36 29.06
CA LEU A 939 23.05 -6.31 28.26
C LEU A 939 23.49 -5.14 29.17
N PRO A 940 24.74 -4.70 29.05
CA PRO A 940 25.20 -3.47 29.70
C PRO A 940 24.35 -2.24 29.29
N ALA A 941 24.49 -1.16 30.05
CA ALA A 941 23.87 0.12 29.72
C ALA A 941 24.32 0.59 28.33
N ASN A 942 23.41 1.21 27.57
CA ASN A 942 23.71 1.84 26.28
C ASN A 942 24.50 0.91 25.33
N SER A 943 24.02 -0.30 25.13
CA SER A 943 24.76 -1.30 24.36
C SER A 943 23.95 -1.94 23.25
N VAL A 944 24.67 -2.35 22.20
CA VAL A 944 24.14 -3.09 21.04
C VAL A 944 25.02 -4.30 20.80
N PHE A 945 24.41 -5.49 20.75
CA PHE A 945 25.10 -6.75 20.48
C PHE A 945 24.51 -7.39 19.23
N MET A 946 25.38 -7.75 18.28
CA MET A 946 25.02 -8.40 17.03
C MET A 946 25.58 -9.83 17.00
N PHE A 947 24.81 -10.76 16.46
CA PHE A 947 25.21 -12.17 16.28
C PHE A 947 24.78 -12.68 14.92
N GLY A 948 25.61 -13.53 14.33
CA GLY A 948 25.27 -14.41 13.23
C GLY A 948 25.02 -15.82 13.75
N GLY A 949 24.01 -16.51 13.25
CA GLY A 949 23.69 -17.87 13.62
C GLY A 949 23.77 -18.83 12.43
N VAL A 950 24.35 -20.01 12.67
CA VAL A 950 24.38 -21.11 11.71
C VAL A 950 23.85 -22.40 12.35
N ASP A 951 23.27 -23.28 11.54
CA ASP A 951 22.87 -24.60 12.02
C ASP A 951 24.08 -25.37 12.57
N ALA A 952 23.94 -25.92 13.78
CA ALA A 952 25.00 -26.66 14.46
C ALA A 952 25.31 -28.01 13.80
N ASP A 953 24.37 -28.59 13.07
CA ASP A 953 24.53 -29.82 12.30
C ASP A 953 23.98 -29.60 10.88
N PRO A 954 24.84 -29.14 9.94
CA PRO A 954 24.45 -28.95 8.55
C PRO A 954 23.98 -30.24 7.84
N SER A 955 24.26 -31.43 8.41
CA SER A 955 23.77 -32.72 7.90
C SER A 955 22.38 -33.05 8.38
N SER A 956 21.97 -32.47 9.51
CA SER A 956 20.63 -32.53 10.10
C SER A 956 19.78 -31.32 9.74
N ALA A 957 20.14 -30.65 8.63
CA ALA A 957 19.52 -29.39 8.24
C ALA A 957 18.22 -29.12 8.97
N ILE A 958 17.99 -27.92 9.49
CA ILE A 958 16.72 -27.50 10.10
C ILE A 958 15.62 -27.67 9.04
N HIS A 959 15.39 -28.89 8.64
CA HIS A 959 14.37 -29.31 7.68
C HIS A 959 13.19 -29.80 8.49
N GLY A 960 12.03 -29.27 8.24
CA GLY A 960 10.81 -29.85 8.76
C GLY A 960 10.82 -31.36 8.49
N VAL A 961 10.39 -32.12 9.47
CA VAL A 961 10.34 -33.61 9.41
C VAL A 961 9.63 -34.00 8.12
N VAL A 962 10.42 -34.30 7.09
CA VAL A 962 9.93 -34.98 5.90
C VAL A 962 9.64 -36.41 6.36
N ASN A 963 8.38 -36.80 6.34
CA ASN A 963 7.97 -38.16 6.62
C ASN A 963 8.82 -39.15 5.76
N ASN A 964 9.72 -39.86 6.41
CA ASN A 964 10.71 -40.77 5.87
C ASN A 964 10.09 -42.05 5.27
N LYS A 965 9.00 -41.96 4.51
CA LYS A 965 8.44 -43.14 3.81
C LYS A 965 8.89 -43.27 2.36
N ASN A 966 9.43 -42.22 1.74
CA ASN A 966 9.82 -42.28 0.33
C ASN A 966 11.33 -42.45 0.09
N GLU A 967 12.21 -42.25 1.08
CA GLU A 967 13.66 -42.45 0.88
C GLU A 967 14.11 -43.91 0.87
N LYS A 968 13.31 -44.86 1.37
CA LYS A 968 13.66 -46.28 1.30
C LYS A 968 13.60 -46.89 -0.10
N ASN A 969 12.90 -46.24 -1.03
CA ASN A 969 12.79 -46.72 -2.41
C ASN A 969 13.85 -46.14 -3.36
N ALA A 970 14.47 -45.01 -3.03
CA ALA A 970 15.54 -44.43 -3.85
C ALA A 970 16.94 -45.07 -3.63
N ARG A 971 17.17 -45.70 -2.47
CA ARG A 971 18.45 -46.36 -2.18
C ARG A 971 18.59 -47.79 -2.72
N ARG A 972 17.57 -48.36 -3.39
CA ARG A 972 17.65 -49.70 -4.00
C ARG A 972 18.02 -49.73 -5.48
N HIS A 973 18.26 -48.59 -6.13
CA HIS A 973 18.59 -48.57 -7.56
C HIS A 973 20.00 -48.08 -7.94
N ASN A 974 20.91 -47.85 -6.99
CA ASN A 974 22.27 -47.42 -7.30
C ASN A 974 23.35 -48.35 -6.74
N SER A 975 23.21 -49.69 -7.00
CA SER A 975 24.29 -50.68 -6.84
C SER A 975 24.45 -51.47 -8.10
N LEU A 976 25.04 -50.88 -9.12
CA LEU A 976 25.72 -51.58 -10.21
C LEU A 976 26.77 -50.63 -10.82
N ARG A 977 28.01 -50.79 -10.43
CA ARG A 977 29.17 -50.31 -11.19
C ARG A 977 29.33 -51.17 -12.43
N PRO A 978 29.85 -50.64 -13.50
CA PRO A 978 30.87 -51.34 -14.25
C PRO A 978 32.17 -50.54 -14.46
N GLU A 979 33.13 -51.36 -14.70
CA GLU A 979 34.55 -51.09 -14.79
C GLU A 979 35.00 -50.25 -16.00
N ARG A 980 36.22 -49.82 -15.85
CA ARG A 980 37.19 -49.19 -16.79
C ARG A 980 37.14 -49.73 -18.23
N SER A 981 37.33 -48.83 -19.17
CA SER A 981 38.42 -49.01 -20.16
C SER A 981 38.86 -47.66 -20.74
N GLN A 982 40.20 -47.61 -20.90
CA GLN A 982 41.01 -46.55 -21.49
C GLN A 982 40.79 -46.47 -23.01
N SER A 983 40.88 -45.31 -23.65
CA SER A 983 42.05 -44.91 -24.43
C SER A 983 41.75 -43.93 -25.56
N HIS A 984 42.65 -42.96 -25.66
CA HIS A 984 43.24 -42.33 -26.83
C HIS A 984 42.50 -41.31 -27.72
N LYS A 985 42.90 -40.05 -27.51
CA LYS A 985 43.66 -39.14 -28.44
C LYS A 985 43.08 -38.78 -29.83
N GLN A 986 43.26 -37.48 -30.04
CA GLN A 986 43.52 -36.76 -31.34
C GLN A 986 42.24 -36.34 -32.11
N ALA A 987 42.09 -35.20 -32.53
CA ALA A 987 42.76 -34.00 -32.89
C ALA A 987 42.05 -33.29 -34.06
N ARG A 988 41.92 -32.04 -33.97
CA ARG A 988 42.01 -31.01 -35.05
C ARG A 988 40.99 -30.90 -36.19
N ARG A 989 40.57 -29.65 -36.33
CA ARG A 989 40.26 -28.86 -37.57
C ARG A 989 38.91 -29.15 -38.27
N ALA A 990 38.23 -28.22 -38.78
CA ALA A 990 38.25 -26.80 -39.08
C ALA A 990 37.05 -26.48 -39.99
N ARG A 991 36.62 -25.27 -39.95
CA ARG A 991 35.93 -24.55 -41.03
C ARG A 991 34.58 -25.10 -41.55
N LYS A 992 33.55 -24.40 -41.37
CA LYS A 992 33.01 -23.25 -42.17
C LYS A 992 31.89 -22.59 -41.33
#